data_51b525d27e896fb8ca82e495ee01694e
#
_entry.id   51b525d27e896fb8ca82e495ee01694e
#
_cell.length_a   1.000
_cell.length_b   1.000
_cell.length_c   1.000
_cell.angle_alpha   90.00
_cell.angle_beta   90.00
_cell.angle_gamma   90.00
#
_symmetry.space_group_name_H-M   'P 1'
#
loop_
_entity.id
_entity.type
_entity.pdbx_description
1 polymer ?
#
loop_
_entity_poly.entity_id
_entity_poly.type
_entity_poly.pdbx_seq_one_letter_code
_entity_poly.pdbx_strand_id
1 'polypeptide(L)'
;MRVTRLLSRTSTVLFTSLVLVLPGSSAADNAVINVDISRKGPAVNPRLYGIFLEEINHGVDGGLYAELVRNRAFEDARPPEGYRFVDGHWRDAHGFDSGYSRYGYTTNGAPFWSLVQSGDARGSMHLETSGGITEESAYCLRLDVENAAGGRIGIANEGFFSIGIKEGESYSLSLHAKAAEGFNGPLAVRLEDASGTPCSTEVQLRNIRADWRKFEARLKGTRTEGKARLVILAQDNGKVWFDFVSLFPAQTWKGRANGLRPDLAQMIADLKPGFVRFPGGCVVEGGTVETAYNWKLTIGPVEHRQERWGPWNYRRTHGMGIFEYFQFCEDIGAEPLWVGFAGQTCIFREREHVPMSEMGWVRDNFLDLVEYANGSPRSAWGRLRAQAGHRAPFNLKYVEIGNENQGREYGERYRFIHEAMKAKYPDIKYLADLSWTSRESLGDAVYNIEDRHYYNSPGWFVSRHREYDGRDRSLPPLYLGEVAVTSQEGGPTRGNLRAALAEGIFLMGCERNADTVSMVSYAPLLGHVEGRTELTGAPPPWHAMIYFDSLRSFGTVSYHLWKLFGENRPTRIVNTEVVIPAHAGFKVAGQIGVGTWNTSAEFKDIRVEKNGQTLYQSDFSSGAEGWQGAQRRGGGQWSVVNGAFRQGRNGRASRFIGDESWTDYTLTLKARKLSGNEGFLIIFGHRNGDQYWWNLGGWGNSQHAVEHSVQGSRTAVGSPVRGTIET
;
A
#
# COMPACT_ATOMS: atom_id res chain seq x y z
N MET A 1 25.28 18.39 16.58
CA MET A 1 26.53 17.92 15.99
C MET A 1 27.07 18.97 15.04
N ARG A 2 28.19 19.62 15.38
CA ARG A 2 28.85 20.57 14.50
C ARG A 2 29.99 19.85 13.78
N VAL A 3 29.93 19.77 12.46
CA VAL A 3 31.05 19.33 11.64
C VAL A 3 31.85 20.53 11.21
N THR A 4 33.10 20.62 11.67
CA THR A 4 34.04 21.65 11.23
C THR A 4 34.84 21.14 10.05
N ARG A 5 34.67 21.75 8.87
CA ARG A 5 35.51 21.49 7.69
C ARG A 5 36.85 22.18 7.88
N LEU A 6 37.95 21.43 7.82
CA LEU A 6 39.28 21.96 7.54
C LEU A 6 39.68 21.50 6.12
N LEU A 7 39.86 22.48 5.24
CA LEU A 7 40.50 22.30 3.95
C LEU A 7 42.01 22.65 4.09
N SER A 8 42.89 21.69 3.84
CA SER A 8 44.26 21.99 3.44
C SER A 8 44.69 20.99 2.34
N ARG A 9 45.20 21.54 1.26
CA ARG A 9 45.83 20.84 0.14
C ARG A 9 47.21 20.33 0.57
N THR A 10 47.35 19.02 0.70
CA THR A 10 48.61 18.29 0.41
C THR A 10 48.32 16.82 0.46
N SER A 11 48.78 16.10 -0.51
CA SER A 11 48.59 14.66 -0.70
C SER A 11 49.30 13.87 0.40
N THR A 12 48.56 13.47 1.41
CA THR A 12 48.99 12.44 2.37
C THR A 12 47.77 11.57 2.68
N VAL A 13 47.90 10.29 2.44
CA VAL A 13 46.87 9.28 2.75
C VAL A 13 46.72 9.25 4.26
N LEU A 14 45.66 9.85 4.79
CA LEU A 14 45.29 9.76 6.20
C LEU A 14 44.14 8.78 6.33
N PHE A 15 44.41 7.65 6.97
CA PHE A 15 43.39 6.77 7.52
C PHE A 15 42.70 7.50 8.67
N THR A 16 41.45 7.91 8.48
CA THR A 16 40.67 8.47 9.58
C THR A 16 39.76 7.37 10.13
N SER A 17 40.17 6.79 11.26
CA SER A 17 39.31 5.90 12.05
C SER A 17 38.37 6.74 12.91
N LEU A 18 37.05 6.66 12.65
CA LEU A 18 36.04 7.29 13.50
C LEU A 18 35.66 6.30 14.60
N VAL A 19 36.12 6.55 15.82
CA VAL A 19 35.71 5.79 17.03
C VAL A 19 34.53 6.49 17.65
N LEU A 20 33.36 5.87 17.62
CA LEU A 20 32.17 6.38 18.34
C LEU A 20 32.17 5.76 19.74
N VAL A 21 32.55 6.56 20.74
CA VAL A 21 32.46 6.15 22.15
C VAL A 21 31.14 6.62 22.73
N LEU A 22 30.25 5.69 23.06
CA LEU A 22 29.04 5.96 23.83
C LEU A 22 29.39 5.89 25.33
N PRO A 23 29.05 6.88 26.16
CA PRO A 23 29.32 6.84 27.60
C PRO A 23 28.40 5.79 28.25
N GLY A 24 28.99 4.78 28.84
CA GLY A 24 28.27 3.81 29.68
C GLY A 24 28.41 2.33 29.33
N SER A 25 29.17 1.94 28.30
CA SER A 25 29.47 0.53 28.01
C SER A 25 30.89 0.16 28.46
N SER A 26 31.04 -1.01 29.07
CA SER A 26 32.36 -1.58 29.38
C SER A 26 33.17 -1.72 28.07
N ALA A 27 34.45 -1.38 28.07
CA ALA A 27 35.33 -1.25 26.90
C ALA A 27 35.55 -2.55 26.06
N ALA A 28 34.81 -3.63 26.34
CA ALA A 28 34.98 -4.93 25.70
C ALA A 28 34.06 -5.26 24.53
N ASP A 29 33.00 -4.43 24.26
CA ASP A 29 31.89 -4.83 23.37
C ASP A 29 31.66 -3.88 22.18
N ASN A 30 32.61 -3.05 21.77
CA ASN A 30 32.41 -2.11 20.68
C ASN A 30 32.64 -2.75 19.31
N ALA A 31 31.60 -2.81 18.48
CA ALA A 31 31.77 -3.10 17.06
C ALA A 31 32.47 -1.91 16.36
N VAL A 32 33.44 -2.21 15.50
CA VAL A 32 34.15 -1.22 14.69
C VAL A 32 33.61 -1.29 13.27
N ILE A 33 33.17 -0.15 12.76
CA ILE A 33 32.76 0.01 11.37
C ILE A 33 33.87 0.73 10.63
N ASN A 34 34.57 0.03 9.75
CA ASN A 34 35.59 0.58 8.86
C ASN A 34 34.93 1.01 7.54
N VAL A 35 34.98 2.30 7.21
CA VAL A 35 34.44 2.82 5.94
C VAL A 35 35.57 3.25 5.03
N ASP A 36 35.77 2.54 3.93
CA ASP A 36 36.79 2.86 2.92
C ASP A 36 36.21 3.78 1.85
N ILE A 37 36.46 5.08 2.01
CA ILE A 37 36.03 6.11 1.04
C ILE A 37 36.98 6.24 -0.16
N SER A 38 38.13 5.57 -0.16
CA SER A 38 39.10 5.61 -1.27
C SER A 38 38.63 4.78 -2.48
N ARG A 39 37.84 3.75 -2.24
CA ARG A 39 37.26 2.89 -3.27
C ARG A 39 35.83 3.31 -3.57
N LYS A 40 35.62 3.81 -4.79
CA LYS A 40 34.29 4.21 -5.26
C LYS A 40 33.52 2.97 -5.69
N GLY A 41 32.50 2.58 -4.94
CA GLY A 41 31.52 1.58 -5.33
C GLY A 41 30.51 2.10 -6.36
N PRO A 42 29.44 1.33 -6.63
CA PRO A 42 28.41 1.70 -7.59
C PRO A 42 27.78 3.06 -7.29
N ALA A 43 27.42 3.79 -8.35
CA ALA A 43 26.58 4.97 -8.23
C ALA A 43 25.16 4.54 -7.89
N VAL A 44 24.50 5.26 -6.98
CA VAL A 44 23.09 5.05 -6.67
C VAL A 44 22.25 5.92 -7.59
N ASN A 45 21.24 5.31 -8.22
CA ASN A 45 20.30 6.05 -9.05
C ASN A 45 19.58 7.12 -8.21
N PRO A 46 19.58 8.40 -8.58
CA PRO A 46 18.83 9.43 -7.87
C PRO A 46 17.31 9.17 -7.82
N ARG A 47 16.82 8.23 -8.63
CA ARG A 47 15.43 7.74 -8.64
C ARG A 47 15.25 6.41 -7.90
N LEU A 48 16.19 5.98 -7.06
CA LEU A 48 16.08 4.69 -6.36
C LEU A 48 14.76 4.57 -5.59
N TYR A 49 14.38 5.61 -4.86
CA TYR A 49 13.13 5.64 -4.09
C TYR A 49 12.07 6.48 -4.78
N GLY A 50 10.92 5.88 -5.02
CA GLY A 50 9.74 6.53 -5.59
C GLY A 50 8.47 6.13 -4.87
N ILE A 51 7.35 6.46 -5.47
CA ILE A 51 6.01 6.12 -4.98
C ILE A 51 5.18 5.47 -6.06
N PHE A 52 4.25 4.62 -5.64
CA PHE A 52 3.17 4.07 -6.44
C PHE A 52 1.86 4.75 -6.03
N LEU A 53 1.20 5.39 -6.98
CA LEU A 53 -0.04 6.11 -6.77
C LEU A 53 -1.17 5.50 -7.59
N GLU A 54 -2.12 4.89 -6.91
CA GLU A 54 -3.27 4.19 -7.48
C GLU A 54 -4.57 4.66 -6.83
N GLU A 55 -5.67 4.64 -7.60
CA GLU A 55 -7.02 4.76 -7.06
C GLU A 55 -7.44 3.44 -6.40
N ILE A 56 -6.98 3.24 -5.18
CA ILE A 56 -7.31 2.13 -4.27
C ILE A 56 -7.57 2.70 -2.88
N ASN A 57 -8.42 2.06 -2.08
CA ASN A 57 -8.72 2.48 -0.70
C ASN A 57 -9.27 3.92 -0.59
N HIS A 58 -9.91 4.44 -1.63
CA HIS A 58 -10.25 5.86 -1.77
C HIS A 58 -9.04 6.79 -1.61
N GLY A 59 -7.89 6.36 -2.11
CA GLY A 59 -6.63 7.10 -1.99
C GLY A 59 -6.57 8.36 -2.85
N VAL A 60 -7.26 8.36 -3.99
CA VAL A 60 -7.36 9.52 -4.88
C VAL A 60 -8.74 10.17 -4.71
N ASP A 61 -9.82 9.56 -5.20
CA ASP A 61 -11.19 10.06 -5.01
C ASP A 61 -11.61 9.90 -3.54
N GLY A 62 -11.87 11.03 -2.86
CA GLY A 62 -12.10 11.07 -1.40
C GLY A 62 -10.85 11.14 -0.55
N GLY A 63 -9.66 11.20 -1.19
CA GLY A 63 -8.35 11.29 -0.58
C GLY A 63 -7.52 12.43 -1.13
N LEU A 64 -6.51 12.12 -1.95
CA LEU A 64 -5.58 13.10 -2.50
C LEU A 64 -6.25 14.16 -3.36
N TYR A 65 -7.20 13.78 -4.20
CA TYR A 65 -8.05 14.70 -4.95
C TYR A 65 -9.04 15.37 -3.99
N ALA A 66 -9.02 16.71 -3.94
CA ALA A 66 -9.66 17.46 -2.87
C ALA A 66 -11.19 17.63 -3.01
N GLU A 67 -11.85 16.92 -3.92
CA GLU A 67 -13.31 16.90 -4.04
C GLU A 67 -13.95 16.29 -2.79
N LEU A 68 -14.90 17.00 -2.18
CA LEU A 68 -15.56 16.58 -0.95
C LEU A 68 -16.91 15.91 -1.19
N VAL A 69 -17.55 16.15 -2.34
CA VAL A 69 -18.84 15.56 -2.71
C VAL A 69 -18.63 14.24 -3.40
N ARG A 70 -19.19 13.17 -2.87
CA ARG A 70 -19.19 11.84 -3.50
C ARG A 70 -20.37 11.73 -4.48
N ASN A 71 -20.15 11.05 -5.61
CA ASN A 71 -21.17 10.92 -6.64
C ASN A 71 -21.71 12.29 -7.10
N ARG A 72 -20.79 13.21 -7.42
CA ARG A 72 -21.10 14.60 -7.80
C ARG A 72 -21.90 14.74 -9.09
N ALA A 73 -21.75 13.74 -9.98
CA ALA A 73 -22.40 13.68 -11.30
C ALA A 73 -23.55 12.64 -11.33
N PHE A 74 -23.93 12.07 -10.19
CA PHE A 74 -25.00 11.08 -10.04
C PHE A 74 -24.77 9.75 -10.81
N GLU A 75 -23.56 9.53 -11.34
CA GLU A 75 -23.19 8.38 -12.17
C GLU A 75 -22.96 7.08 -11.39
N ASP A 76 -22.85 7.13 -10.06
CA ASP A 76 -22.63 5.92 -9.21
C ASP A 76 -23.79 4.92 -9.29
N ALA A 77 -24.98 5.36 -9.72
CA ALA A 77 -26.12 4.48 -9.99
C ALA A 77 -26.02 3.73 -11.32
N ARG A 78 -25.11 4.15 -12.21
CA ARG A 78 -24.89 3.45 -13.48
C ARG A 78 -24.29 2.08 -13.23
N PRO A 79 -24.84 1.01 -13.82
CA PRO A 79 -24.24 -0.32 -13.72
C PRO A 79 -22.78 -0.33 -14.17
N PRO A 80 -21.97 -1.24 -13.58
CA PRO A 80 -20.57 -1.41 -13.99
C PRO A 80 -20.46 -1.80 -15.47
N GLU A 81 -19.57 -1.15 -16.19
CA GLU A 81 -19.33 -1.37 -17.61
C GLU A 81 -18.74 -2.79 -17.85
N GLY A 82 -19.26 -3.50 -18.85
CA GLY A 82 -18.86 -4.87 -19.18
C GLY A 82 -19.46 -5.96 -18.27
N TYR A 83 -20.16 -5.60 -17.20
CA TYR A 83 -20.81 -6.54 -16.30
C TYR A 83 -22.28 -6.79 -16.70
N ARG A 84 -22.80 -7.98 -16.38
CA ARG A 84 -24.19 -8.39 -16.62
C ARG A 84 -24.90 -8.72 -15.31
N PHE A 85 -26.19 -8.42 -15.24
CA PHE A 85 -27.00 -8.73 -14.07
C PHE A 85 -27.43 -10.21 -14.10
N VAL A 86 -26.92 -11.01 -13.16
CA VAL A 86 -27.17 -12.45 -13.05
C VAL A 86 -27.36 -12.79 -11.56
N ASP A 87 -28.46 -13.48 -11.24
CA ASP A 87 -28.78 -13.95 -9.87
C ASP A 87 -28.71 -12.84 -8.80
N GLY A 88 -29.18 -11.64 -9.12
CA GLY A 88 -29.18 -10.50 -8.20
C GLY A 88 -27.86 -9.76 -8.08
N HIS A 89 -26.85 -10.12 -8.86
CA HIS A 89 -25.51 -9.54 -8.85
C HIS A 89 -25.05 -9.09 -10.23
N TRP A 90 -24.25 -8.05 -10.28
CA TRP A 90 -23.55 -7.61 -11.50
C TRP A 90 -22.26 -8.42 -11.63
N ARG A 91 -22.25 -9.35 -12.60
CA ARG A 91 -21.13 -10.26 -12.85
C ARG A 91 -20.51 -10.01 -14.22
N ASP A 92 -19.22 -10.20 -14.29
CA ASP A 92 -18.49 -10.25 -15.57
C ASP A 92 -18.74 -11.56 -16.33
N ALA A 93 -18.10 -11.75 -17.50
CA ALA A 93 -18.32 -12.94 -18.35
C ALA A 93 -17.84 -14.24 -17.68
N HIS A 94 -16.90 -14.18 -16.73
CA HIS A 94 -16.39 -15.33 -15.97
C HIS A 94 -17.09 -15.55 -14.62
N GLY A 95 -18.06 -14.68 -14.29
CA GLY A 95 -18.89 -14.81 -13.09
C GLY A 95 -18.32 -14.08 -11.86
N PHE A 96 -17.28 -13.27 -12.01
CA PHE A 96 -16.77 -12.42 -10.91
C PHE A 96 -17.79 -11.35 -10.54
N ASP A 97 -18.08 -11.21 -9.24
CA ASP A 97 -19.02 -10.20 -8.72
C ASP A 97 -18.34 -8.82 -8.64
N SER A 98 -18.91 -7.83 -9.34
CA SER A 98 -18.40 -6.46 -9.31
C SER A 98 -18.48 -5.79 -7.94
N GLY A 99 -19.17 -6.39 -6.98
CA GLY A 99 -19.48 -5.75 -5.68
C GLY A 99 -20.57 -4.68 -5.73
N TYR A 100 -21.03 -4.26 -6.92
CA TYR A 100 -22.02 -3.20 -7.07
C TYR A 100 -23.28 -3.43 -6.22
N SER A 101 -23.90 -4.60 -6.33
CA SER A 101 -25.10 -4.93 -5.56
C SER A 101 -24.81 -5.10 -4.05
N ARG A 102 -23.62 -5.58 -3.69
CA ARG A 102 -23.22 -5.85 -2.31
C ARG A 102 -22.99 -4.58 -1.50
N TYR A 103 -22.46 -3.52 -2.12
CA TYR A 103 -22.10 -2.28 -1.43
C TYR A 103 -23.19 -1.22 -1.46
N GLY A 104 -24.43 -1.59 -1.77
CA GLY A 104 -25.59 -0.72 -1.70
C GLY A 104 -25.76 0.23 -2.89
N TYR A 105 -25.00 0.05 -3.94
CA TYR A 105 -25.27 0.73 -5.21
C TYR A 105 -26.57 0.20 -5.80
N THR A 106 -27.42 1.07 -6.26
CA THR A 106 -28.72 0.72 -6.86
C THR A 106 -29.01 1.55 -8.08
N THR A 107 -29.70 0.97 -9.06
CA THR A 107 -30.19 1.69 -10.25
C THR A 107 -31.45 2.52 -9.97
N ASN A 108 -32.05 2.40 -8.78
CA ASN A 108 -33.34 3.02 -8.43
C ASN A 108 -33.21 4.24 -7.51
N GLY A 109 -32.01 4.66 -7.18
CA GLY A 109 -31.74 5.80 -6.29
C GLY A 109 -30.45 6.51 -6.67
N ALA A 110 -30.18 7.64 -6.06
CA ALA A 110 -28.92 8.36 -6.17
C ALA A 110 -28.00 7.98 -4.98
N PRO A 111 -27.06 7.04 -5.14
CA PRO A 111 -26.15 6.64 -4.05
C PRO A 111 -25.47 7.87 -3.44
N PHE A 112 -25.32 7.87 -2.09
CA PHE A 112 -24.70 8.93 -1.29
C PHE A 112 -25.48 10.26 -1.23
N TRP A 113 -26.65 10.34 -1.88
CA TRP A 113 -27.57 11.43 -1.77
C TRP A 113 -28.83 11.02 -1.02
N SER A 114 -29.34 11.89 -0.18
CA SER A 114 -30.54 11.65 0.64
C SER A 114 -31.50 12.84 0.59
N LEU A 115 -32.80 12.55 0.72
CA LEU A 115 -33.83 13.57 0.85
C LEU A 115 -33.76 14.17 2.27
N VAL A 116 -33.72 15.49 2.35
CA VAL A 116 -33.89 16.24 3.61
C VAL A 116 -35.34 16.70 3.67
N GLN A 117 -36.08 16.22 4.67
CA GLN A 117 -37.48 16.60 4.90
C GLN A 117 -37.78 16.72 6.38
N SER A 118 -38.40 17.81 6.80
CA SER A 118 -38.88 18.01 8.18
C SER A 118 -40.08 18.94 8.26
N GLY A 119 -40.82 18.91 9.41
CA GLY A 119 -41.99 19.73 9.61
C GLY A 119 -43.12 19.38 8.62
N ASP A 120 -43.77 20.42 8.09
CA ASP A 120 -44.84 20.29 7.11
C ASP A 120 -44.34 20.29 5.66
N ALA A 121 -43.05 20.47 5.45
CA ALA A 121 -42.45 20.42 4.12
C ALA A 121 -42.56 19.02 3.50
N ARG A 122 -42.91 18.92 2.23
CA ARG A 122 -43.13 17.65 1.49
C ARG A 122 -42.49 17.71 0.11
N GLY A 123 -41.96 16.56 -0.32
CA GLY A 123 -41.41 16.39 -1.66
C GLY A 123 -40.77 15.04 -1.86
N SER A 124 -40.18 14.82 -3.00
CA SER A 124 -39.50 13.57 -3.37
C SER A 124 -38.26 13.83 -4.21
N MET A 125 -37.35 12.89 -4.19
CA MET A 125 -36.08 12.92 -4.92
C MET A 125 -36.06 11.78 -5.95
N HIS A 126 -35.69 12.09 -7.17
CA HIS A 126 -35.70 11.16 -8.31
C HIS A 126 -34.36 11.22 -9.07
N LEU A 127 -33.76 10.07 -9.31
CA LEU A 127 -32.64 9.96 -10.24
C LEU A 127 -33.18 9.88 -11.67
N GLU A 128 -32.71 10.75 -12.55
CA GLU A 128 -32.98 10.69 -13.98
C GLU A 128 -31.73 10.20 -14.71
N THR A 129 -31.90 9.20 -15.58
CA THR A 129 -30.81 8.51 -16.29
C THR A 129 -30.46 9.18 -17.63
N SER A 130 -31.06 10.35 -17.88
CA SER A 130 -30.81 11.17 -19.06
C SER A 130 -31.11 12.65 -18.75
N GLY A 131 -30.60 13.55 -19.59
CA GLY A 131 -30.85 14.97 -19.45
C GLY A 131 -29.92 15.72 -18.53
N GLY A 132 -28.78 15.09 -18.15
CA GLY A 132 -27.66 15.75 -17.50
C GLY A 132 -26.99 16.82 -18.34
N ILE A 133 -25.92 17.42 -17.84
CA ILE A 133 -25.23 18.57 -18.47
C ILE A 133 -24.43 18.20 -19.72
N THR A 134 -23.95 16.94 -19.81
CA THR A 134 -23.17 16.42 -20.93
C THR A 134 -23.61 14.98 -21.29
N GLU A 135 -23.16 14.47 -22.43
CA GLU A 135 -23.42 13.09 -22.82
C GLU A 135 -22.61 12.11 -21.94
N GLU A 136 -21.42 12.50 -21.48
CA GLU A 136 -20.55 11.71 -20.60
C GLU A 136 -21.11 11.63 -19.18
N SER A 137 -21.78 12.72 -18.72
CA SER A 137 -22.50 12.82 -17.44
C SER A 137 -23.99 12.95 -17.74
N ALA A 138 -24.62 11.84 -18.13
CA ALA A 138 -26.01 11.85 -18.60
C ALA A 138 -27.03 11.84 -17.45
N TYR A 139 -26.64 11.38 -16.27
CA TYR A 139 -27.52 11.27 -15.10
C TYR A 139 -27.64 12.62 -14.40
N CYS A 140 -28.81 12.88 -13.82
CA CYS A 140 -29.03 14.05 -12.97
C CYS A 140 -30.06 13.75 -11.88
N LEU A 141 -30.08 14.56 -10.84
CA LEU A 141 -30.99 14.42 -9.71
C LEU A 141 -32.12 15.46 -9.80
N ARG A 142 -33.39 15.02 -9.76
CA ARG A 142 -34.57 15.87 -9.66
C ARG A 142 -35.11 15.86 -8.24
N LEU A 143 -35.39 17.04 -7.72
CA LEU A 143 -36.14 17.27 -6.49
C LEU A 143 -37.52 17.84 -6.85
N ASP A 144 -38.59 17.13 -6.51
CA ASP A 144 -39.97 17.58 -6.64
C ASP A 144 -40.40 18.14 -5.28
N VAL A 145 -40.66 19.44 -5.19
CA VAL A 145 -41.09 20.12 -3.97
C VAL A 145 -42.60 20.38 -4.05
N GLU A 146 -43.37 19.64 -3.28
CA GLU A 146 -44.83 19.78 -3.17
C GLU A 146 -45.21 20.90 -2.21
N ASN A 147 -44.50 20.98 -1.06
CA ASN A 147 -44.67 22.02 -0.07
C ASN A 147 -43.32 22.38 0.57
N ALA A 148 -42.88 23.62 0.36
CA ALA A 148 -41.65 24.15 0.98
C ALA A 148 -41.93 24.85 2.34
N ALA A 149 -43.17 25.12 2.69
CA ALA A 149 -43.50 25.86 3.88
C ALA A 149 -43.57 24.98 5.14
N GLY A 150 -43.36 25.59 6.29
CA GLY A 150 -43.51 24.92 7.59
C GLY A 150 -42.43 23.88 7.95
N GLY A 151 -41.31 23.85 7.20
CA GLY A 151 -40.23 22.89 7.43
C GLY A 151 -39.02 23.04 6.50
N ARG A 152 -38.33 21.96 6.24
CA ARG A 152 -37.17 21.89 5.37
C ARG A 152 -37.42 20.84 4.29
N ILE A 153 -37.13 21.16 3.06
CA ILE A 153 -37.12 20.20 1.95
C ILE A 153 -35.89 20.44 1.07
N GLY A 154 -35.19 19.40 0.69
CA GLY A 154 -33.98 19.48 -0.11
C GLY A 154 -33.24 18.15 -0.21
N ILE A 155 -31.98 18.25 -0.57
CA ILE A 155 -31.09 17.10 -0.75
C ILE A 155 -29.82 17.28 0.09
N ALA A 156 -29.23 16.17 0.52
CA ALA A 156 -27.98 16.15 1.24
C ALA A 156 -27.00 15.13 0.69
N ASN A 157 -25.69 15.45 0.76
CA ASN A 157 -24.60 14.57 0.41
C ASN A 157 -23.63 14.43 1.59
N GLU A 158 -23.29 13.19 1.96
CA GLU A 158 -22.44 12.90 3.10
C GLU A 158 -20.93 12.84 2.72
N GLY A 159 -20.57 13.10 1.48
CA GLY A 159 -19.20 13.04 0.99
C GLY A 159 -18.62 11.63 0.97
N PHE A 160 -17.31 11.56 0.97
CA PHE A 160 -16.56 10.30 1.08
C PHE A 160 -16.41 9.89 2.56
N PHE A 161 -17.38 9.11 3.08
CA PHE A 161 -17.55 8.71 4.49
C PHE A 161 -17.90 9.85 5.46
N SER A 162 -17.65 11.09 5.11
CA SER A 162 -18.09 12.34 5.75
C SER A 162 -17.38 13.53 5.11
N ILE A 163 -17.90 14.73 5.28
CA ILE A 163 -17.24 15.99 4.89
C ILE A 163 -16.57 16.60 6.13
N GLY A 164 -15.24 16.78 6.07
CA GLY A 164 -14.48 17.46 7.13
C GLY A 164 -14.49 18.97 6.94
N ILE A 165 -14.92 19.69 7.96
CA ILE A 165 -15.00 21.16 7.99
C ILE A 165 -14.11 21.69 9.10
N LYS A 166 -13.32 22.75 8.79
CA LYS A 166 -12.50 23.45 9.75
C LYS A 166 -13.00 24.88 9.95
N GLU A 167 -13.05 25.31 11.19
CA GLU A 167 -13.44 26.67 11.54
C GLU A 167 -12.53 27.70 10.86
N GLY A 168 -13.15 28.73 10.28
CA GLY A 168 -12.44 29.80 9.59
C GLY A 168 -12.01 29.50 8.16
N GLU A 169 -11.92 28.24 7.74
CA GLU A 169 -11.61 27.86 6.37
C GLU A 169 -12.77 28.11 5.41
N SER A 170 -12.46 28.38 4.15
CA SER A 170 -13.44 28.59 3.08
C SER A 170 -13.51 27.39 2.15
N TYR A 171 -14.69 27.13 1.62
CA TYR A 171 -14.99 26.04 0.70
C TYR A 171 -15.63 26.60 -0.56
N SER A 172 -15.14 26.19 -1.72
CA SER A 172 -15.66 26.59 -3.04
C SER A 172 -16.70 25.58 -3.48
N LEU A 173 -17.94 26.03 -3.55
CA LEU A 173 -19.08 25.29 -4.07
C LEU A 173 -19.24 25.61 -5.56
N SER A 174 -19.48 24.59 -6.39
CA SER A 174 -20.04 24.76 -7.72
C SER A 174 -21.12 23.70 -7.99
N LEU A 175 -22.15 24.04 -8.72
CA LEU A 175 -23.14 23.06 -9.15
C LEU A 175 -23.86 23.57 -10.40
N HIS A 176 -24.40 22.62 -11.17
CA HIS A 176 -25.34 22.95 -12.23
C HIS A 176 -26.76 22.72 -11.74
N ALA A 177 -27.64 23.66 -12.03
CA ALA A 177 -29.07 23.56 -11.71
C ALA A 177 -29.94 24.14 -12.80
N LYS A 178 -31.14 23.54 -12.97
CA LYS A 178 -32.26 24.07 -13.74
C LYS A 178 -33.57 23.84 -13.00
N ALA A 179 -34.61 24.59 -13.31
CA ALA A 179 -35.91 24.44 -12.65
C ALA A 179 -37.05 24.48 -13.67
N ALA A 180 -38.16 23.81 -13.36
CA ALA A 180 -39.40 23.95 -14.13
C ALA A 180 -39.99 25.34 -13.99
N GLU A 181 -40.85 25.69 -14.94
CA GLU A 181 -41.66 26.91 -14.85
C GLU A 181 -42.49 26.92 -13.56
N GLY A 182 -42.47 28.04 -12.84
CA GLY A 182 -43.17 28.21 -11.57
C GLY A 182 -42.30 28.11 -10.34
N PHE A 183 -41.10 27.54 -10.40
CA PHE A 183 -40.15 27.60 -9.31
C PHE A 183 -39.39 28.93 -9.31
N ASN A 184 -39.62 29.77 -8.30
CA ASN A 184 -39.04 31.12 -8.21
C ASN A 184 -38.17 31.34 -6.99
N GLY A 185 -38.16 30.35 -6.07
CA GLY A 185 -37.43 30.46 -4.80
C GLY A 185 -35.92 30.31 -4.98
N PRO A 186 -35.15 30.75 -3.99
CA PRO A 186 -33.73 30.39 -3.94
C PRO A 186 -33.54 28.97 -3.48
N LEU A 187 -32.32 28.47 -3.76
CA LEU A 187 -31.75 27.29 -3.07
C LEU A 187 -30.83 27.80 -1.98
N ALA A 188 -31.08 27.39 -0.72
CA ALA A 188 -30.18 27.67 0.38
C ALA A 188 -29.19 26.55 0.54
N VAL A 189 -27.89 26.86 0.50
CA VAL A 189 -26.82 25.86 0.57
C VAL A 189 -25.93 26.11 1.78
N ARG A 190 -25.66 25.04 2.55
CA ARG A 190 -24.78 25.07 3.72
C ARG A 190 -24.22 23.72 4.04
N LEU A 191 -23.28 23.69 4.94
CA LEU A 191 -22.76 22.48 5.58
C LEU A 191 -23.38 22.38 6.98
N GLU A 192 -23.82 21.18 7.35
CA GLU A 192 -24.41 20.91 8.67
C GLU A 192 -23.96 19.55 9.20
N ASP A 193 -24.04 19.36 10.53
CA ASP A 193 -23.82 18.05 11.13
C ASP A 193 -25.03 17.12 10.95
N ALA A 194 -24.89 15.90 11.47
CA ALA A 194 -25.96 14.89 11.38
C ALA A 194 -27.27 15.30 12.07
N SER A 195 -27.22 16.22 13.03
CA SER A 195 -28.41 16.77 13.72
C SER A 195 -29.11 17.88 12.93
N GLY A 196 -28.49 18.38 11.84
CA GLY A 196 -28.95 19.50 11.06
C GLY A 196 -28.47 20.88 11.58
N THR A 197 -27.54 20.89 12.55
CA THR A 197 -26.95 22.13 13.04
C THR A 197 -25.90 22.66 12.03
N PRO A 198 -26.01 23.94 11.61
CA PRO A 198 -25.07 24.50 10.64
C PRO A 198 -23.61 24.48 11.14
N CYS A 199 -22.70 24.08 10.26
CA CYS A 199 -21.24 24.10 10.45
C CYS A 199 -20.55 25.14 9.57
N SER A 200 -21.32 25.79 8.67
CA SER A 200 -20.82 26.83 7.78
C SER A 200 -21.79 28.00 7.68
N THR A 201 -21.35 29.09 7.04
CA THR A 201 -22.26 30.10 6.54
C THR A 201 -23.21 29.48 5.51
N GLU A 202 -24.42 30.05 5.38
CA GLU A 202 -25.38 29.71 4.34
C GLU A 202 -25.26 30.66 3.17
N VAL A 203 -25.44 30.16 1.94
CA VAL A 203 -25.51 30.96 0.72
C VAL A 203 -26.82 30.69 0.01
N GLN A 204 -27.31 31.71 -0.71
CA GLN A 204 -28.57 31.67 -1.47
C GLN A 204 -28.25 31.69 -2.97
N LEU A 205 -28.59 30.62 -3.67
CA LEU A 205 -28.50 30.57 -5.13
C LEU A 205 -29.84 31.02 -5.71
N ARG A 206 -29.83 32.06 -6.54
CA ARG A 206 -31.01 32.71 -7.07
C ARG A 206 -31.06 32.66 -8.60
N ASN A 207 -32.23 32.93 -9.20
CA ASN A 207 -32.41 32.98 -10.65
C ASN A 207 -32.15 31.62 -11.33
N ILE A 208 -32.61 30.55 -10.73
CA ILE A 208 -32.61 29.21 -11.33
C ILE A 208 -33.72 29.22 -12.41
N ARG A 209 -33.37 28.80 -13.63
CA ARG A 209 -34.25 28.86 -14.80
C ARG A 209 -34.38 27.49 -15.47
N ALA A 210 -35.14 27.41 -16.56
CA ALA A 210 -35.39 26.18 -17.31
C ALA A 210 -34.15 25.56 -17.95
N ASP A 211 -33.13 26.37 -18.25
CA ASP A 211 -31.87 25.89 -18.83
C ASP A 211 -30.81 25.60 -17.75
N TRP A 212 -29.97 24.62 -18.01
CA TRP A 212 -28.83 24.34 -17.17
C TRP A 212 -27.92 25.55 -17.02
N ARG A 213 -27.60 25.91 -15.80
CA ARG A 213 -26.65 26.97 -15.44
C ARG A 213 -25.74 26.56 -14.35
N LYS A 214 -24.47 26.93 -14.47
CA LYS A 214 -23.48 26.79 -13.40
C LYS A 214 -23.66 27.88 -12.35
N PHE A 215 -23.70 27.50 -11.10
CA PHE A 215 -23.70 28.36 -9.93
C PHE A 215 -22.41 28.12 -9.14
N GLU A 216 -21.81 29.20 -8.68
CA GLU A 216 -20.61 29.17 -7.85
C GLU A 216 -20.84 30.01 -6.60
N ALA A 217 -20.35 29.53 -5.46
CA ALA A 217 -20.46 30.21 -4.18
C ALA A 217 -19.32 29.82 -3.25
N ARG A 218 -19.17 30.57 -2.16
CA ARG A 218 -18.21 30.23 -1.09
C ARG A 218 -18.93 30.04 0.24
N LEU A 219 -18.65 28.91 0.87
CA LEU A 219 -19.08 28.62 2.24
C LEU A 219 -17.87 28.86 3.17
N LYS A 220 -18.11 29.40 4.38
CA LYS A 220 -17.07 29.56 5.39
C LYS A 220 -17.43 28.70 6.60
N GLY A 221 -16.50 27.85 7.05
CA GLY A 221 -16.64 27.03 8.25
C GLY A 221 -16.81 27.93 9.49
N THR A 222 -17.85 27.69 10.28
CA THR A 222 -18.16 28.39 11.52
C THR A 222 -17.75 27.61 12.76
N ARG A 223 -17.47 26.32 12.59
CA ARG A 223 -16.89 25.42 13.59
C ARG A 223 -16.19 24.26 12.92
N THR A 224 -15.28 23.60 13.61
CA THR A 224 -14.65 22.38 13.11
C THR A 224 -15.60 21.18 13.34
N GLU A 225 -15.87 20.42 12.26
CA GLU A 225 -16.74 19.25 12.29
C GLU A 225 -16.18 18.17 11.35
N GLY A 226 -15.99 16.97 11.84
CA GLY A 226 -15.45 15.83 11.07
C GLY A 226 -16.52 15.02 10.35
N LYS A 227 -17.80 15.21 10.67
CA LYS A 227 -18.93 14.45 10.13
C LYS A 227 -20.04 15.35 9.60
N ALA A 228 -19.64 16.38 8.86
CA ALA A 228 -20.58 17.25 8.18
C ALA A 228 -21.09 16.63 6.88
N ARG A 229 -22.18 17.18 6.38
CA ARG A 229 -22.77 16.91 5.07
C ARG A 229 -23.09 18.21 4.34
N LEU A 230 -23.06 18.18 3.03
CA LEU A 230 -23.55 19.30 2.19
C LEU A 230 -25.05 19.20 2.07
N VAL A 231 -25.78 20.31 2.32
CA VAL A 231 -27.24 20.36 2.22
C VAL A 231 -27.65 21.49 1.29
N ILE A 232 -28.57 21.18 0.35
CA ILE A 232 -29.18 22.11 -0.58
C ILE A 232 -30.68 22.08 -0.33
N LEU A 233 -31.26 23.20 0.18
CA LEU A 233 -32.65 23.32 0.53
C LEU A 233 -33.39 24.17 -0.48
N ALA A 234 -34.54 23.71 -0.95
CA ALA A 234 -35.47 24.51 -1.76
C ALA A 234 -36.36 25.37 -0.86
N GLN A 235 -36.58 26.62 -1.25
CA GLN A 235 -37.40 27.57 -0.51
C GLN A 235 -38.70 27.94 -1.24
N ASP A 236 -39.05 27.19 -2.29
CA ASP A 236 -40.27 27.34 -3.06
C ASP A 236 -40.77 25.99 -3.59
N ASN A 237 -42.03 25.91 -3.96
CA ASN A 237 -42.63 24.73 -4.57
C ASN A 237 -42.24 24.63 -6.04
N GLY A 238 -42.15 23.39 -6.55
CA GLY A 238 -41.83 23.13 -7.96
C GLY A 238 -40.77 22.06 -8.15
N LYS A 239 -40.19 21.97 -9.32
CA LYS A 239 -39.20 20.95 -9.66
C LYS A 239 -37.86 21.61 -9.96
N VAL A 240 -36.79 21.05 -9.38
CA VAL A 240 -35.43 21.50 -9.58
C VAL A 240 -34.56 20.30 -9.91
N TRP A 241 -33.68 20.45 -10.90
CA TRP A 241 -32.67 19.44 -11.25
C TRP A 241 -31.29 19.90 -10.86
N PHE A 242 -30.46 18.96 -10.47
CA PHE A 242 -29.08 19.17 -10.09
C PHE A 242 -28.17 18.24 -10.87
N ASP A 243 -26.99 18.73 -11.22
CA ASP A 243 -25.93 17.96 -11.81
C ASP A 243 -24.57 18.54 -11.43
N PHE A 244 -23.56 17.72 -11.44
CA PHE A 244 -22.16 18.04 -11.18
C PHE A 244 -21.98 18.97 -9.95
N VAL A 245 -22.49 18.51 -8.82
CA VAL A 245 -22.39 19.22 -7.53
C VAL A 245 -21.02 18.97 -6.91
N SER A 246 -20.21 20.00 -6.74
CA SER A 246 -18.82 19.91 -6.33
C SER A 246 -18.51 20.85 -5.17
N LEU A 247 -17.69 20.42 -4.25
CA LEU A 247 -17.23 21.20 -3.09
C LEU A 247 -15.76 20.96 -2.85
N PHE A 248 -14.94 22.00 -2.96
CA PHE A 248 -13.51 21.95 -2.68
C PHE A 248 -13.13 22.84 -1.49
N PRO A 249 -12.09 22.48 -0.69
CA PRO A 249 -11.41 23.48 0.11
C PRO A 249 -10.91 24.60 -0.81
N ALA A 250 -11.12 25.85 -0.42
CA ALA A 250 -10.65 27.00 -1.23
C ALA A 250 -9.12 27.07 -1.33
N GLN A 251 -8.43 26.48 -0.35
CA GLN A 251 -6.98 26.32 -0.32
C GLN A 251 -6.63 24.88 -0.69
N THR A 252 -6.29 24.64 -1.92
CA THR A 252 -5.72 23.37 -2.40
C THR A 252 -4.19 23.44 -2.35
N TRP A 253 -3.54 22.27 -2.44
CA TRP A 253 -2.09 22.23 -2.48
C TRP A 253 -1.56 23.02 -3.68
N LYS A 254 -0.60 23.93 -3.43
CA LYS A 254 -0.08 24.90 -4.42
C LYS A 254 -1.15 25.75 -5.13
N GLY A 255 -2.37 25.85 -4.59
CA GLY A 255 -3.42 26.70 -5.10
C GLY A 255 -3.98 26.28 -6.48
N ARG A 256 -3.87 25.02 -6.85
CA ARG A 256 -4.42 24.48 -8.11
C ARG A 256 -5.94 24.45 -8.07
N ALA A 257 -6.62 24.85 -9.15
CA ALA A 257 -8.08 24.93 -9.21
C ALA A 257 -8.75 23.56 -9.07
N ASN A 258 -8.39 22.57 -9.84
CA ASN A 258 -8.85 21.18 -9.72
C ASN A 258 -7.81 20.42 -8.88
N GLY A 259 -7.60 20.86 -7.63
CA GLY A 259 -6.37 20.61 -6.89
C GLY A 259 -6.45 19.48 -5.90
N LEU A 260 -5.33 19.34 -5.19
CA LEU A 260 -5.08 18.24 -4.27
C LEU A 260 -5.27 18.70 -2.82
N ARG A 261 -5.60 17.76 -1.96
CA ARG A 261 -5.71 17.95 -0.51
C ARG A 261 -4.33 18.28 0.08
N PRO A 262 -4.18 19.44 0.76
CA PRO A 262 -2.85 19.98 1.12
C PRO A 262 -2.03 19.08 2.03
N ASP A 263 -2.66 18.46 3.04
CA ASP A 263 -1.98 17.62 4.01
C ASP A 263 -1.44 16.33 3.36
N LEU A 264 -2.24 15.67 2.51
CA LEU A 264 -1.84 14.43 1.83
C LEU A 264 -0.76 14.69 0.77
N ALA A 265 -0.95 15.72 -0.07
CA ALA A 265 0.02 16.09 -1.09
C ALA A 265 1.37 16.49 -0.47
N GLN A 266 1.35 17.21 0.67
CA GLN A 266 2.57 17.58 1.38
C GLN A 266 3.27 16.35 1.99
N MET A 267 2.53 15.42 2.60
CA MET A 267 3.13 14.18 3.11
C MET A 267 3.80 13.37 2.00
N ILE A 268 3.20 13.30 0.82
CA ILE A 268 3.80 12.64 -0.34
C ILE A 268 5.05 13.38 -0.81
N ALA A 269 5.00 14.71 -0.91
CA ALA A 269 6.17 15.54 -1.29
C ALA A 269 7.33 15.39 -0.29
N ASP A 270 7.02 15.23 0.99
CA ASP A 270 8.00 15.04 2.07
C ASP A 270 8.77 13.71 1.98
N LEU A 271 8.24 12.70 1.29
CA LEU A 271 8.97 11.46 0.97
C LEU A 271 10.12 11.71 -0.02
N LYS A 272 10.13 12.87 -0.68
CA LYS A 272 11.10 13.26 -1.73
C LYS A 272 11.26 12.17 -2.80
N PRO A 273 10.15 11.70 -3.41
CA PRO A 273 10.20 10.62 -4.37
C PRO A 273 10.99 11.03 -5.61
N GLY A 274 11.85 10.14 -6.11
CA GLY A 274 12.57 10.34 -7.35
C GLY A 274 11.70 10.09 -8.59
N PHE A 275 10.59 9.36 -8.44
CA PHE A 275 9.59 9.10 -9.48
C PHE A 275 8.22 8.82 -8.87
N VAL A 276 7.18 8.93 -9.70
CA VAL A 276 5.81 8.50 -9.39
C VAL A 276 5.38 7.49 -10.44
N ARG A 277 5.02 6.27 -10.03
CA ARG A 277 4.35 5.27 -10.87
C ARG A 277 2.84 5.50 -10.79
N PHE A 278 2.20 5.77 -11.90
CA PHE A 278 0.77 6.10 -12.00
C PHE A 278 0.16 5.67 -13.35
N PRO A 279 -1.17 5.59 -13.51
CA PRO A 279 -2.22 5.90 -12.53
C PRO A 279 -2.52 4.73 -11.58
N GLY A 280 -1.72 3.68 -11.59
CA GLY A 280 -1.83 2.54 -10.70
C GLY A 280 -1.35 1.24 -11.30
N GLY A 281 -1.73 0.14 -10.68
CA GLY A 281 -1.52 -1.24 -11.09
C GLY A 281 -2.83 -1.85 -11.59
N CYS A 282 -3.56 -2.58 -10.72
CA CYS A 282 -4.84 -3.21 -11.10
C CYS A 282 -5.87 -2.20 -11.67
N VAL A 283 -5.81 -0.94 -11.25
CA VAL A 283 -6.67 0.11 -11.80
C VAL A 283 -6.45 0.34 -13.30
N VAL A 284 -5.22 0.15 -13.78
CA VAL A 284 -4.90 0.26 -15.22
C VAL A 284 -5.53 -0.88 -15.99
N GLU A 285 -5.51 -2.07 -15.44
CA GLU A 285 -6.03 -3.28 -16.06
C GLU A 285 -7.56 -3.31 -16.08
N GLY A 286 -8.20 -2.74 -15.04
CA GLY A 286 -9.66 -2.83 -14.86
C GLY A 286 -10.16 -4.20 -14.46
N GLY A 287 -11.44 -4.34 -14.19
CA GLY A 287 -12.14 -5.62 -14.01
C GLY A 287 -12.54 -6.25 -15.34
N THR A 288 -12.99 -5.43 -16.28
CA THR A 288 -13.33 -5.78 -17.67
C THR A 288 -12.55 -4.89 -18.63
N VAL A 289 -12.50 -5.23 -19.92
CA VAL A 289 -11.84 -4.40 -20.96
C VAL A 289 -12.45 -2.98 -21.00
N GLU A 290 -13.76 -2.86 -20.81
CA GLU A 290 -14.45 -1.57 -20.79
C GLU A 290 -14.10 -0.72 -19.57
N THR A 291 -13.71 -1.35 -18.47
CA THR A 291 -13.30 -0.65 -17.24
C THR A 291 -11.81 -0.42 -17.14
N ALA A 292 -11.00 -0.91 -18.08
CA ALA A 292 -9.57 -0.60 -18.16
C ALA A 292 -9.34 0.93 -18.25
N TYR A 293 -8.22 1.39 -17.70
CA TYR A 293 -7.92 2.81 -17.65
C TYR A 293 -7.59 3.35 -19.03
N ASN A 294 -8.51 4.14 -19.57
CA ASN A 294 -8.30 4.88 -20.80
C ASN A 294 -8.05 6.37 -20.46
N TRP A 295 -6.80 6.79 -20.51
CA TRP A 295 -6.39 8.14 -20.17
C TRP A 295 -7.09 9.24 -21.02
N LYS A 296 -7.54 8.91 -22.23
CA LYS A 296 -8.27 9.85 -23.12
C LYS A 296 -9.60 10.30 -22.52
N LEU A 297 -10.21 9.48 -21.64
CA LEU A 297 -11.43 9.82 -20.91
C LEU A 297 -11.18 10.74 -19.69
N THR A 298 -9.92 11.03 -19.39
CA THR A 298 -9.50 11.73 -18.16
C THR A 298 -8.92 13.12 -18.41
N ILE A 299 -9.01 13.62 -19.65
CA ILE A 299 -8.51 14.94 -20.06
C ILE A 299 -9.67 15.88 -20.44
N GLY A 300 -9.38 17.17 -20.50
CA GLY A 300 -10.40 18.21 -20.77
C GLY A 300 -11.09 18.69 -19.50
N PRO A 301 -12.19 19.48 -19.65
CA PRO A 301 -13.00 19.93 -18.51
C PRO A 301 -13.52 18.72 -17.71
N VAL A 302 -13.56 18.84 -16.39
CA VAL A 302 -13.91 17.71 -15.50
C VAL A 302 -15.36 17.24 -15.72
N GLU A 303 -16.25 18.12 -16.16
CA GLU A 303 -17.64 17.81 -16.48
C GLU A 303 -17.80 16.90 -17.70
N HIS A 304 -16.79 16.80 -18.56
CA HIS A 304 -16.73 15.94 -19.75
C HIS A 304 -15.88 14.69 -19.56
N ARG A 305 -15.39 14.41 -18.34
CA ARG A 305 -14.62 13.21 -18.06
C ARG A 305 -15.55 12.07 -17.69
N GLN A 306 -15.53 11.03 -18.51
CA GLN A 306 -16.40 9.89 -18.29
C GLN A 306 -15.94 9.08 -17.09
N GLU A 307 -16.79 8.97 -16.08
CA GLU A 307 -16.54 8.10 -14.92
C GLU A 307 -16.59 6.62 -15.31
N ARG A 308 -15.80 5.77 -14.65
CA ARG A 308 -15.72 4.33 -14.90
C ARG A 308 -15.70 3.53 -13.61
N TRP A 309 -16.32 2.34 -13.64
CA TRP A 309 -16.23 1.39 -12.54
C TRP A 309 -14.78 0.95 -12.34
N GLY A 310 -14.33 0.87 -11.09
CA GLY A 310 -12.98 0.45 -10.72
C GLY A 310 -12.90 -1.01 -10.28
N PRO A 311 -11.73 -1.66 -10.34
CA PRO A 311 -11.55 -3.03 -9.84
C PRO A 311 -11.70 -3.13 -8.32
N TRP A 312 -11.78 -2.00 -7.62
CA TRP A 312 -11.90 -1.91 -6.14
C TRP A 312 -13.33 -1.64 -5.67
N ASN A 313 -14.34 -1.95 -6.54
CA ASN A 313 -15.78 -1.92 -6.23
C ASN A 313 -16.35 -0.53 -5.94
N TYR A 314 -15.82 0.47 -6.57
CA TYR A 314 -16.41 1.81 -6.65
C TYR A 314 -16.04 2.50 -7.96
N ARG A 315 -16.80 3.54 -8.30
CA ARG A 315 -16.60 4.29 -9.53
C ARG A 315 -15.49 5.32 -9.36
N ARG A 316 -14.62 5.42 -10.36
CA ARG A 316 -13.57 6.45 -10.46
C ARG A 316 -14.13 7.66 -11.17
N THR A 317 -13.98 8.83 -10.58
CA THR A 317 -14.53 10.09 -11.14
C THR A 317 -13.66 10.68 -12.25
N HIS A 318 -12.40 10.23 -12.38
CA HIS A 318 -11.36 10.83 -13.22
C HIS A 318 -11.16 12.34 -12.95
N GLY A 319 -11.55 12.81 -11.77
CA GLY A 319 -11.32 14.18 -11.33
C GLY A 319 -9.82 14.51 -11.29
N MET A 320 -8.99 13.63 -10.73
CA MET A 320 -7.55 13.60 -10.95
C MET A 320 -7.26 12.75 -12.19
N GLY A 321 -7.15 13.36 -13.35
CA GLY A 321 -6.84 12.69 -14.61
C GLY A 321 -5.36 12.69 -14.93
N ILE A 322 -5.01 12.23 -16.15
CA ILE A 322 -3.63 12.10 -16.59
C ILE A 322 -2.86 13.43 -16.55
N PHE A 323 -3.54 14.54 -16.83
CA PHE A 323 -2.95 15.88 -16.77
C PHE A 323 -2.53 16.23 -15.34
N GLU A 324 -3.41 16.01 -14.37
CA GLU A 324 -3.16 16.29 -12.96
C GLU A 324 -2.06 15.38 -12.38
N TYR A 325 -1.95 14.11 -12.82
CA TYR A 325 -0.83 13.23 -12.44
C TYR A 325 0.51 13.78 -12.93
N PHE A 326 0.63 14.18 -14.18
CA PHE A 326 1.85 14.80 -14.71
C PHE A 326 2.18 16.11 -14.00
N GLN A 327 1.19 16.95 -13.76
CA GLN A 327 1.37 18.20 -13.03
C GLN A 327 1.85 17.95 -11.60
N PHE A 328 1.31 16.93 -10.93
CA PHE A 328 1.75 16.54 -9.59
C PHE A 328 3.20 16.08 -9.60
N CYS A 329 3.63 15.28 -10.58
CA CYS A 329 5.03 14.89 -10.73
C CYS A 329 5.97 16.09 -10.81
N GLU A 330 5.63 17.09 -11.65
CA GLU A 330 6.42 18.35 -11.75
C GLU A 330 6.42 19.11 -10.42
N ASP A 331 5.26 19.21 -9.77
CA ASP A 331 5.09 19.97 -8.53
C ASP A 331 5.94 19.42 -7.38
N ILE A 332 6.21 18.12 -7.34
CA ILE A 332 7.07 17.48 -6.34
C ILE A 332 8.50 17.22 -6.83
N GLY A 333 8.80 17.52 -8.10
CA GLY A 333 10.11 17.29 -8.70
C GLY A 333 10.44 15.82 -8.96
N ALA A 334 9.43 14.98 -9.17
CA ALA A 334 9.57 13.55 -9.44
C ALA A 334 9.44 13.23 -10.94
N GLU A 335 10.17 12.23 -11.41
CA GLU A 335 10.03 11.72 -12.79
C GLU A 335 8.68 10.99 -12.94
N PRO A 336 7.89 11.25 -13.98
CA PRO A 336 6.72 10.46 -14.28
C PRO A 336 7.10 9.07 -14.81
N LEU A 337 6.51 8.02 -14.25
CA LEU A 337 6.49 6.66 -14.77
C LEU A 337 5.04 6.27 -15.02
N TRP A 338 4.66 6.25 -16.28
CA TRP A 338 3.30 5.92 -16.66
C TRP A 338 3.13 4.45 -16.97
N VAL A 339 2.06 3.84 -16.43
CA VAL A 339 1.65 2.46 -16.69
C VAL A 339 0.47 2.46 -17.64
N GLY A 340 0.52 1.67 -18.72
CA GLY A 340 -0.53 1.56 -19.72
C GLY A 340 -1.16 0.17 -19.78
N PHE A 341 -2.45 0.12 -20.09
CA PHE A 341 -3.19 -1.13 -20.29
C PHE A 341 -2.63 -1.92 -21.47
N ALA A 342 -2.15 -3.14 -21.23
CA ALA A 342 -1.53 -3.98 -22.25
C ALA A 342 -2.50 -4.94 -22.96
N GLY A 343 -3.81 -4.79 -22.77
CA GLY A 343 -4.81 -5.65 -23.40
C GLY A 343 -5.13 -6.92 -22.62
N GLN A 344 -4.73 -7.00 -21.34
CA GLN A 344 -5.16 -8.02 -20.39
C GLN A 344 -5.72 -7.33 -19.15
N THR A 345 -6.92 -7.74 -18.69
CA THR A 345 -7.51 -7.24 -17.46
C THR A 345 -6.89 -7.91 -16.21
N CYS A 346 -7.16 -7.36 -15.04
CA CYS A 346 -6.55 -7.78 -13.78
C CYS A 346 -6.72 -9.28 -13.52
N ILE A 347 -5.61 -9.96 -13.24
CA ILE A 347 -5.57 -11.41 -13.01
C ILE A 347 -6.36 -11.86 -11.76
N PHE A 348 -6.61 -10.93 -10.84
CA PHE A 348 -7.44 -11.15 -9.66
C PHE A 348 -8.93 -10.86 -9.92
N ARG A 349 -9.29 -10.54 -11.17
CA ARG A 349 -10.65 -10.25 -11.65
C ARG A 349 -10.97 -11.20 -12.80
N GLU A 350 -11.45 -10.68 -13.91
CA GLU A 350 -11.97 -11.47 -15.02
C GLU A 350 -10.91 -12.19 -15.87
N ARG A 351 -9.73 -11.56 -16.04
CA ARG A 351 -8.69 -12.03 -16.97
C ARG A 351 -9.12 -12.00 -18.44
N GLU A 352 -9.89 -10.99 -18.82
CA GLU A 352 -10.20 -10.77 -20.23
C GLU A 352 -8.97 -10.38 -21.04
N HIS A 353 -8.98 -10.78 -22.30
CA HIS A 353 -7.94 -10.39 -23.24
C HIS A 353 -8.56 -9.69 -24.44
N VAL A 354 -8.05 -8.52 -24.78
CA VAL A 354 -8.35 -7.90 -26.07
C VAL A 354 -7.84 -8.82 -27.18
N PRO A 355 -8.67 -9.22 -28.16
CA PRO A 355 -8.18 -10.01 -29.28
C PRO A 355 -7.02 -9.35 -30.01
N MET A 356 -6.00 -10.10 -30.44
CA MET A 356 -4.84 -9.53 -31.11
C MET A 356 -5.21 -8.71 -32.38
N SER A 357 -6.28 -9.11 -33.09
CA SER A 357 -6.82 -8.37 -34.21
C SER A 357 -7.36 -6.99 -33.86
N GLU A 358 -7.68 -6.75 -32.57
CA GLU A 358 -8.24 -5.50 -32.06
C GLU A 358 -7.24 -4.67 -31.24
N MET A 359 -6.01 -5.15 -31.07
CA MET A 359 -4.98 -4.47 -30.28
C MET A 359 -4.54 -3.10 -30.82
N GLY A 360 -5.01 -2.72 -32.01
CA GLY A 360 -4.68 -1.44 -32.64
C GLY A 360 -4.96 -0.24 -31.72
N TRP A 361 -6.15 -0.18 -31.08
CA TRP A 361 -6.51 0.93 -30.21
C TRP A 361 -5.67 0.96 -28.93
N VAL A 362 -5.29 -0.22 -28.41
CA VAL A 362 -4.41 -0.34 -27.23
C VAL A 362 -3.03 0.26 -27.56
N ARG A 363 -2.43 -0.16 -28.66
CA ARG A 363 -1.15 0.40 -29.15
C ARG A 363 -1.23 1.91 -29.33
N ASP A 364 -2.30 2.39 -29.98
CA ASP A 364 -2.48 3.81 -30.28
C ASP A 364 -2.65 4.64 -29.00
N ASN A 365 -3.22 4.07 -27.94
CA ASN A 365 -3.26 4.71 -26.61
C ASN A 365 -1.86 5.00 -26.05
N PHE A 366 -0.90 4.10 -26.25
CA PHE A 366 0.50 4.31 -25.84
C PHE A 366 1.18 5.39 -26.69
N LEU A 367 1.03 5.32 -28.00
CA LEU A 367 1.62 6.29 -28.94
C LEU A 367 1.10 7.71 -28.67
N ASP A 368 -0.20 7.83 -28.47
CA ASP A 368 -0.89 9.09 -28.25
C ASP A 368 -0.54 9.70 -26.89
N LEU A 369 -0.37 8.88 -25.84
CA LEU A 369 0.01 9.40 -24.54
C LEU A 369 1.40 10.03 -24.55
N VAL A 370 2.39 9.38 -25.19
CA VAL A 370 3.73 9.98 -25.30
C VAL A 370 3.68 11.26 -26.10
N GLU A 371 2.85 11.33 -27.13
CA GLU A 371 2.60 12.58 -27.86
C GLU A 371 1.89 13.64 -26.99
N TYR A 372 0.91 13.24 -26.18
CA TYR A 372 0.28 14.13 -25.20
C TYR A 372 1.31 14.68 -24.22
N ALA A 373 2.12 13.82 -23.63
CA ALA A 373 3.11 14.22 -22.63
C ALA A 373 4.28 15.04 -23.23
N ASN A 374 4.84 14.62 -24.36
CA ASN A 374 6.09 15.12 -24.87
C ASN A 374 5.97 15.88 -26.22
N GLY A 375 4.85 15.72 -26.92
CA GLY A 375 4.66 16.27 -28.26
C GLY A 375 4.63 17.80 -28.30
N SER A 376 4.90 18.34 -29.47
CA SER A 376 4.79 19.78 -29.74
C SER A 376 3.36 20.28 -29.45
N PRO A 377 3.20 21.54 -28.96
CA PRO A 377 1.86 22.16 -28.86
C PRO A 377 1.09 22.27 -30.17
N ARG A 378 1.72 21.93 -31.30
CA ARG A 378 1.09 21.89 -32.63
C ARG A 378 0.64 20.49 -33.06
N SER A 379 1.12 19.44 -32.38
CA SER A 379 0.70 18.07 -32.64
C SER A 379 -0.72 17.81 -32.11
N ALA A 380 -1.34 16.73 -32.54
CA ALA A 380 -2.74 16.44 -32.19
C ALA A 380 -2.95 16.40 -30.67
N TRP A 381 -2.16 15.61 -29.98
CA TRP A 381 -2.30 15.43 -28.52
C TRP A 381 -1.56 16.48 -27.70
N GLY A 382 -0.38 16.94 -28.13
CA GLY A 382 0.36 18.02 -27.49
C GLY A 382 -0.42 19.35 -27.48
N ARG A 383 -1.30 19.57 -28.45
CA ARG A 383 -2.22 20.72 -28.49
C ARG A 383 -3.23 20.66 -27.34
N LEU A 384 -3.78 19.48 -27.04
CA LEU A 384 -4.74 19.31 -25.94
C LEU A 384 -4.08 19.59 -24.58
N ARG A 385 -2.83 19.11 -24.37
CA ARG A 385 -2.03 19.49 -23.19
C ARG A 385 -1.87 21.01 -23.10
N ALA A 386 -1.51 21.66 -24.20
CA ALA A 386 -1.31 23.11 -24.23
C ALA A 386 -2.62 23.89 -23.97
N GLN A 387 -3.77 23.39 -24.44
CA GLN A 387 -5.10 23.94 -24.14
C GLN A 387 -5.48 23.78 -22.67
N ALA A 388 -5.05 22.70 -22.03
CA ALA A 388 -5.19 22.50 -20.57
C ALA A 388 -4.27 23.42 -19.73
N GLY A 389 -3.49 24.29 -20.37
CA GLY A 389 -2.65 25.29 -19.70
C GLY A 389 -1.16 24.93 -19.61
N HIS A 390 -0.73 23.76 -20.11
CA HIS A 390 0.65 23.32 -20.05
C HIS A 390 1.30 23.19 -21.44
N ARG A 391 1.96 24.24 -21.92
CA ARG A 391 2.58 24.28 -23.26
C ARG A 391 3.87 23.47 -23.35
N ALA A 392 4.68 23.44 -22.27
CA ALA A 392 5.91 22.69 -22.23
C ALA A 392 5.65 21.17 -22.21
N PRO A 393 6.59 20.33 -22.67
CA PRO A 393 6.47 18.88 -22.48
C PRO A 393 6.63 18.52 -20.99
N PHE A 394 5.96 17.46 -20.54
CA PHE A 394 6.13 16.86 -19.22
C PHE A 394 7.41 15.99 -19.11
N ASN A 395 8.10 15.78 -20.23
CA ASN A 395 9.36 15.01 -20.31
C ASN A 395 9.22 13.56 -19.80
N LEU A 396 8.14 12.88 -20.15
CA LEU A 396 7.93 11.47 -19.85
C LEU A 396 9.07 10.65 -20.45
N LYS A 397 9.74 9.86 -19.61
CA LYS A 397 10.90 9.03 -19.98
C LYS A 397 10.67 7.54 -19.71
N TYR A 398 9.71 7.19 -18.88
CA TYR A 398 9.46 5.84 -18.44
C TYR A 398 8.03 5.43 -18.76
N VAL A 399 7.88 4.34 -19.49
CA VAL A 399 6.58 3.76 -19.85
C VAL A 399 6.61 2.29 -19.51
N GLU A 400 5.69 1.88 -18.65
CA GLU A 400 5.46 0.50 -18.31
C GLU A 400 4.32 -0.05 -19.14
N ILE A 401 4.53 -1.20 -19.78
CA ILE A 401 3.56 -1.85 -20.65
C ILE A 401 2.92 -3.01 -19.88
N GLY A 402 1.72 -2.76 -19.38
CA GLY A 402 0.98 -3.72 -18.55
C GLY A 402 1.32 -3.63 -17.06
N ASN A 403 0.55 -4.34 -16.26
CA ASN A 403 0.72 -4.54 -14.83
C ASN A 403 0.30 -5.98 -14.51
N GLU A 404 1.09 -6.72 -13.73
CA GLU A 404 0.78 -8.07 -13.23
C GLU A 404 0.21 -9.05 -14.28
N ASN A 405 0.48 -8.79 -15.54
CA ASN A 405 -0.01 -9.59 -16.65
C ASN A 405 0.71 -10.95 -16.73
N GLN A 406 0.08 -11.95 -17.36
CA GLN A 406 0.54 -13.32 -17.32
C GLN A 406 0.72 -13.95 -18.71
N GLY A 407 1.59 -14.95 -18.75
CA GLY A 407 1.70 -15.91 -19.84
C GLY A 407 2.33 -15.38 -21.12
N ARG A 408 2.24 -16.21 -22.16
CA ARG A 408 2.70 -15.86 -23.52
C ARG A 408 1.85 -14.75 -24.13
N GLU A 409 0.60 -14.70 -23.78
CA GLU A 409 -0.37 -13.69 -24.20
C GLU A 409 0.11 -12.29 -23.82
N TYR A 410 0.68 -12.13 -22.65
CA TYR A 410 1.32 -10.86 -22.27
C TYR A 410 2.54 -10.59 -23.16
N GLY A 411 3.41 -11.57 -23.37
CA GLY A 411 4.59 -11.42 -24.23
C GLY A 411 4.25 -10.98 -25.65
N GLU A 412 3.19 -11.52 -26.26
CA GLU A 412 2.71 -11.14 -27.60
C GLU A 412 2.21 -9.69 -27.64
N ARG A 413 1.42 -9.28 -26.64
CA ARG A 413 0.89 -7.93 -26.50
C ARG A 413 1.98 -6.91 -26.22
N TYR A 414 2.89 -7.26 -25.30
CA TYR A 414 4.06 -6.44 -25.00
C TYR A 414 4.86 -6.13 -26.26
N ARG A 415 5.25 -7.16 -27.03
CA ARG A 415 6.01 -6.98 -28.28
C ARG A 415 5.28 -6.09 -29.27
N PHE A 416 3.99 -6.37 -29.50
CA PHE A 416 3.15 -5.60 -30.43
C PHE A 416 3.13 -4.10 -30.10
N ILE A 417 3.01 -3.76 -28.82
CA ILE A 417 3.01 -2.37 -28.34
C ILE A 417 4.42 -1.80 -28.41
N HIS A 418 5.40 -2.53 -27.85
CA HIS A 418 6.79 -2.08 -27.75
C HIS A 418 7.42 -1.79 -29.12
N GLU A 419 7.22 -2.61 -30.13
CA GLU A 419 7.75 -2.41 -31.47
C GLU A 419 7.30 -1.07 -32.06
N ALA A 420 6.01 -0.78 -31.98
CA ALA A 420 5.45 0.49 -32.45
C ALA A 420 5.98 1.69 -31.66
N MET A 421 6.02 1.54 -30.33
CA MET A 421 6.53 2.57 -29.42
C MET A 421 8.02 2.84 -29.65
N LYS A 422 8.84 1.81 -29.78
CA LYS A 422 10.27 1.93 -29.98
C LYS A 422 10.62 2.56 -31.34
N ALA A 423 9.83 2.25 -32.36
CA ALA A 423 9.98 2.86 -33.70
C ALA A 423 9.71 4.37 -33.67
N LYS A 424 8.72 4.84 -32.91
CA LYS A 424 8.34 6.26 -32.86
C LYS A 424 9.07 7.04 -31.76
N TYR A 425 9.35 6.39 -30.62
CA TYR A 425 9.93 7.03 -29.42
C TYR A 425 11.13 6.23 -28.88
N PRO A 426 12.27 6.21 -29.60
CA PRO A 426 13.42 5.38 -29.27
C PRO A 426 14.10 5.72 -27.93
N ASP A 427 13.91 6.93 -27.40
CA ASP A 427 14.54 7.42 -26.18
C ASP A 427 13.77 7.05 -24.89
N ILE A 428 12.52 6.63 -25.03
CA ILE A 428 11.72 6.16 -23.90
C ILE A 428 12.32 4.86 -23.33
N LYS A 429 12.30 4.74 -22.02
CA LYS A 429 12.64 3.52 -21.29
C LYS A 429 11.38 2.71 -21.07
N TYR A 430 11.35 1.51 -21.64
CA TYR A 430 10.22 0.60 -21.56
C TYR A 430 10.43 -0.41 -20.45
N LEU A 431 9.41 -0.54 -19.60
CA LEU A 431 9.37 -1.49 -18.50
C LEU A 431 8.46 -2.67 -18.87
N ALA A 432 8.84 -3.86 -18.39
CA ALA A 432 8.02 -5.05 -18.45
C ALA A 432 7.77 -5.57 -17.03
N ASP A 433 6.53 -5.77 -16.68
CA ASP A 433 6.17 -6.38 -15.40
C ASP A 433 6.31 -7.91 -15.48
N LEU A 434 7.19 -8.44 -14.67
CA LEU A 434 7.47 -9.87 -14.55
C LEU A 434 7.05 -10.43 -13.18
N SER A 435 6.17 -9.76 -12.47
CA SER A 435 5.71 -10.18 -11.12
C SER A 435 5.00 -11.53 -11.14
N TRP A 436 4.20 -11.79 -12.17
CA TRP A 436 3.42 -13.02 -12.34
C TRP A 436 3.72 -13.77 -13.63
N THR A 437 4.78 -13.41 -14.31
CA THR A 437 5.23 -14.06 -15.54
C THR A 437 6.73 -14.30 -15.51
N SER A 438 7.26 -15.03 -16.50
CA SER A 438 8.70 -15.30 -16.63
C SER A 438 9.29 -14.58 -17.83
N ARG A 439 10.61 -14.44 -17.86
CA ARG A 439 11.32 -13.90 -19.03
C ARG A 439 11.09 -14.76 -20.28
N GLU A 440 11.00 -16.07 -20.11
CA GLU A 440 10.72 -17.01 -21.20
C GLU A 440 9.34 -16.76 -21.84
N SER A 441 8.36 -16.31 -21.07
CA SER A 441 7.03 -15.95 -21.57
C SER A 441 7.07 -14.71 -22.46
N LEU A 442 7.99 -13.77 -22.20
CA LEU A 442 8.20 -12.61 -23.06
C LEU A 442 8.92 -12.96 -24.37
N GLY A 443 9.54 -14.16 -24.43
CA GLY A 443 10.30 -14.59 -25.61
C GLY A 443 11.50 -13.66 -25.90
N ASP A 444 11.56 -13.13 -27.11
CA ASP A 444 12.60 -12.21 -27.59
C ASP A 444 12.27 -10.72 -27.36
N ALA A 445 11.26 -10.42 -26.52
CA ALA A 445 10.88 -9.05 -26.20
C ALA A 445 12.04 -8.28 -25.53
N VAL A 446 12.30 -7.08 -26.01
CA VAL A 446 13.32 -6.19 -25.46
C VAL A 446 12.69 -5.20 -24.51
N TYR A 447 13.22 -5.09 -23.30
CA TYR A 447 12.82 -4.10 -22.31
C TYR A 447 14.05 -3.51 -21.60
N ASN A 448 13.90 -2.31 -21.07
CA ASN A 448 15.00 -1.59 -20.43
C ASN A 448 15.09 -1.88 -18.93
N ILE A 449 13.97 -2.17 -18.29
CA ILE A 449 13.85 -2.36 -16.84
C ILE A 449 12.81 -3.47 -16.59
N GLU A 450 13.10 -4.34 -15.64
CA GLU A 450 12.23 -5.43 -15.21
C GLU A 450 11.50 -5.04 -13.94
N ASP A 451 10.17 -5.04 -13.94
CA ASP A 451 9.39 -4.81 -12.73
C ASP A 451 9.08 -6.10 -11.96
N ARG A 452 9.05 -6.01 -10.61
CA ARG A 452 8.73 -7.08 -9.68
C ARG A 452 7.95 -6.54 -8.48
N HIS A 453 6.94 -7.28 -8.02
CA HIS A 453 6.10 -6.93 -6.88
C HIS A 453 6.30 -7.89 -5.71
N TYR A 454 6.37 -7.35 -4.49
CA TYR A 454 6.59 -8.13 -3.27
C TYR A 454 5.69 -7.67 -2.12
N TYR A 455 4.70 -8.49 -1.79
CA TYR A 455 3.85 -8.37 -0.62
C TYR A 455 4.04 -9.58 0.28
N ASN A 456 4.72 -9.44 1.42
CA ASN A 456 5.06 -10.61 2.22
C ASN A 456 5.24 -10.28 3.72
N SER A 457 5.66 -11.28 4.51
CA SER A 457 5.91 -11.16 5.94
C SER A 457 7.24 -10.46 6.26
N PRO A 458 7.41 -9.90 7.48
CA PRO A 458 8.69 -9.31 7.90
C PRO A 458 9.87 -10.29 7.78
N GLY A 459 9.67 -11.56 8.15
CA GLY A 459 10.72 -12.58 8.05
C GLY A 459 11.17 -12.83 6.60
N TRP A 460 10.24 -12.81 5.66
CA TRP A 460 10.56 -12.94 4.24
C TRP A 460 11.45 -11.79 3.78
N PHE A 461 11.09 -10.53 4.05
CA PHE A 461 11.87 -9.35 3.66
C PHE A 461 13.28 -9.37 4.27
N VAL A 462 13.39 -9.70 5.56
CA VAL A 462 14.69 -9.84 6.23
C VAL A 462 15.54 -10.92 5.55
N SER A 463 14.97 -12.09 5.22
CA SER A 463 15.71 -13.17 4.57
C SER A 463 16.20 -12.83 3.15
N ARG A 464 15.57 -11.86 2.49
CA ARG A 464 15.84 -11.45 1.11
C ARG A 464 16.81 -10.26 0.96
N HIS A 465 17.36 -9.75 2.05
CA HIS A 465 18.27 -8.59 2.01
C HIS A 465 19.54 -8.81 1.18
N ARG A 466 19.88 -10.06 0.86
CA ARG A 466 21.02 -10.45 -0.01
C ARG A 466 20.63 -11.03 -1.36
N GLU A 467 19.36 -11.00 -1.71
CA GLU A 467 18.84 -11.63 -2.93
C GLU A 467 19.55 -11.18 -4.20
N TYR A 468 19.93 -9.90 -4.25
CA TYR A 468 20.54 -9.29 -5.45
C TYR A 468 22.06 -9.30 -5.44
N ASP A 469 22.74 -9.77 -4.37
CA ASP A 469 24.20 -9.79 -4.27
C ASP A 469 24.84 -10.60 -5.41
N GLY A 470 24.23 -11.74 -5.79
CA GLY A 470 24.66 -12.61 -6.86
C GLY A 470 23.92 -12.45 -8.20
N ARG A 471 23.07 -11.41 -8.35
CA ARG A 471 22.33 -11.22 -9.61
C ARG A 471 23.25 -10.94 -10.78
N ASP A 472 23.00 -11.59 -11.92
CA ASP A 472 23.72 -11.33 -13.17
C ASP A 472 23.52 -9.87 -13.61
N ARG A 473 24.62 -9.11 -13.68
CA ARG A 473 24.65 -7.68 -14.05
C ARG A 473 24.47 -7.43 -15.54
N SER A 474 24.47 -8.47 -16.39
CA SER A 474 24.14 -8.35 -17.81
C SER A 474 22.63 -8.27 -18.07
N LEU A 475 21.81 -8.67 -17.10
CA LEU A 475 20.35 -8.56 -17.16
C LEU A 475 19.89 -7.12 -17.02
N PRO A 476 18.72 -6.76 -17.58
CA PRO A 476 18.11 -5.45 -17.34
C PRO A 476 18.00 -5.15 -15.84
N PRO A 477 18.23 -3.90 -15.41
CA PRO A 477 18.07 -3.51 -14.02
C PRO A 477 16.64 -3.75 -13.52
N LEU A 478 16.51 -3.95 -12.21
CA LEU A 478 15.24 -4.16 -11.54
C LEU A 478 14.59 -2.83 -11.14
N TYR A 479 13.32 -2.78 -11.29
CA TYR A 479 12.37 -1.96 -10.59
C TYR A 479 11.55 -2.86 -9.64
N LEU A 480 11.41 -2.47 -8.40
CA LEU A 480 10.54 -3.13 -7.45
C LEU A 480 9.30 -2.26 -7.28
N GLY A 481 8.31 -2.48 -8.17
CA GLY A 481 7.22 -1.55 -8.42
C GLY A 481 6.20 -1.48 -7.31
N GLU A 482 5.98 -2.59 -6.62
CA GLU A 482 5.06 -2.66 -5.50
C GLU A 482 5.70 -3.45 -4.36
N VAL A 483 6.09 -2.73 -3.30
CA VAL A 483 6.77 -3.35 -2.15
C VAL A 483 6.10 -2.94 -0.86
N ALA A 484 5.68 -3.93 -0.06
CA ALA A 484 5.24 -3.69 1.32
C ALA A 484 5.31 -4.97 2.17
N VAL A 485 5.62 -4.79 3.45
CA VAL A 485 5.40 -5.82 4.46
C VAL A 485 3.94 -5.77 4.88
N THR A 486 3.14 -6.76 4.43
CA THR A 486 1.67 -6.75 4.56
C THR A 486 1.13 -7.71 5.60
N SER A 487 1.84 -8.81 5.88
CA SER A 487 1.36 -9.87 6.76
C SER A 487 2.39 -10.26 7.82
N GLN A 488 1.91 -10.72 8.96
CA GLN A 488 2.71 -11.32 10.02
C GLN A 488 1.90 -12.44 10.68
N GLU A 489 2.54 -13.26 11.52
CA GLU A 489 1.81 -14.21 12.36
C GLU A 489 0.83 -13.42 13.25
N GLY A 490 -0.48 -13.68 13.10
CA GLY A 490 -1.55 -12.98 13.83
C GLY A 490 -2.26 -11.86 13.06
N GLY A 491 -1.94 -11.63 11.78
CA GLY A 491 -2.68 -10.72 10.91
C GLY A 491 -1.84 -9.65 10.19
N PRO A 492 -2.46 -8.62 9.63
CA PRO A 492 -1.77 -7.58 8.87
C PRO A 492 -0.89 -6.71 9.77
N THR A 493 0.27 -6.30 9.24
CA THR A 493 1.24 -5.44 9.95
C THR A 493 0.83 -3.98 10.00
N ARG A 494 0.13 -3.51 8.98
CA ARG A 494 -0.32 -2.10 8.82
C ARG A 494 0.79 -1.08 9.07
N GLY A 495 2.00 -1.35 8.57
CA GLY A 495 3.14 -0.47 8.70
C GLY A 495 3.63 -0.24 10.13
N ASN A 496 3.54 -1.26 11.00
CA ASN A 496 4.07 -1.19 12.36
C ASN A 496 5.62 -1.20 12.38
N LEU A 497 6.22 -1.02 13.56
CA LEU A 497 7.68 -0.95 13.69
C LEU A 497 8.40 -2.20 13.16
N ARG A 498 7.83 -3.40 13.35
CA ARG A 498 8.42 -4.64 12.85
C ARG A 498 8.42 -4.70 11.33
N ALA A 499 7.34 -4.23 10.70
CA ALA A 499 7.26 -4.10 9.24
C ALA A 499 8.30 -3.11 8.73
N ALA A 500 8.34 -1.91 9.30
CA ALA A 500 9.29 -0.88 8.91
C ALA A 500 10.76 -1.34 9.03
N LEU A 501 11.14 -1.99 10.13
CA LEU A 501 12.51 -2.51 10.29
C LEU A 501 12.85 -3.57 9.23
N ALA A 502 11.91 -4.45 8.89
CA ALA A 502 12.11 -5.46 7.84
C ALA A 502 12.24 -4.83 6.44
N GLU A 503 11.42 -3.83 6.14
CA GLU A 503 11.52 -3.02 4.93
C GLU A 503 12.87 -2.29 4.87
N GLY A 504 13.33 -1.69 5.97
CA GLY A 504 14.63 -1.01 6.03
C GLY A 504 15.80 -1.95 5.75
N ILE A 505 15.80 -3.15 6.30
CA ILE A 505 16.83 -4.17 6.04
C ILE A 505 16.82 -4.56 4.55
N PHE A 506 15.65 -4.73 3.95
CA PHE A 506 15.52 -5.03 2.53
C PHE A 506 15.99 -3.87 1.65
N LEU A 507 15.61 -2.62 1.96
CA LEU A 507 16.04 -1.42 1.24
C LEU A 507 17.55 -1.21 1.30
N MET A 508 18.22 -1.51 2.43
CA MET A 508 19.69 -1.52 2.50
C MET A 508 20.30 -2.55 1.53
N GLY A 509 19.62 -3.69 1.33
CA GLY A 509 19.99 -4.67 0.30
C GLY A 509 19.86 -4.13 -1.11
N CYS A 510 18.80 -3.36 -1.38
CA CYS A 510 18.59 -2.66 -2.65
C CYS A 510 19.69 -1.61 -2.90
N GLU A 511 20.01 -0.77 -1.91
CA GLU A 511 21.09 0.22 -2.00
C GLU A 511 22.45 -0.44 -2.29
N ARG A 512 22.79 -1.51 -1.55
CA ARG A 512 24.04 -2.24 -1.77
C ARG A 512 24.17 -2.75 -3.21
N ASN A 513 23.05 -3.05 -3.87
CA ASN A 513 22.94 -3.54 -5.22
C ASN A 513 22.39 -2.48 -6.20
N ALA A 514 22.69 -1.20 -5.97
CA ALA A 514 22.19 -0.09 -6.78
C ALA A 514 22.68 -0.09 -8.25
N ASP A 515 23.63 -0.93 -8.58
CA ASP A 515 24.08 -1.22 -9.95
C ASP A 515 23.09 -2.12 -10.71
N THR A 516 22.22 -2.82 -10.02
CA THR A 516 21.20 -3.68 -10.63
C THR A 516 19.77 -3.42 -10.13
N VAL A 517 19.59 -2.88 -8.92
CA VAL A 517 18.27 -2.40 -8.43
C VAL A 517 18.20 -0.89 -8.67
N SER A 518 17.48 -0.49 -9.70
CA SER A 518 17.45 0.91 -10.13
C SER A 518 16.36 1.74 -9.48
N MET A 519 15.22 1.13 -9.10
CA MET A 519 14.02 1.81 -8.63
C MET A 519 13.26 0.92 -7.63
N VAL A 520 12.65 1.52 -6.61
CA VAL A 520 11.78 0.84 -5.63
C VAL A 520 10.64 1.78 -5.24
N SER A 521 9.40 1.31 -5.20
CA SER A 521 8.25 2.06 -4.68
C SER A 521 7.39 1.25 -3.71
N TYR A 522 6.83 1.95 -2.73
CA TYR A 522 5.90 1.37 -1.76
C TYR A 522 4.47 1.39 -2.29
N ALA A 523 3.71 0.32 -2.03
CA ALA A 523 2.32 0.17 -2.43
C ALA A 523 1.49 -0.58 -1.38
N PRO A 524 0.18 -0.24 -1.21
CA PRO A 524 -0.47 1.02 -1.58
C PRO A 524 -0.02 2.21 -0.74
N LEU A 525 -0.08 3.41 -1.34
CA LEU A 525 0.42 4.64 -0.69
C LEU A 525 -0.59 5.21 0.31
N LEU A 526 -1.85 5.35 -0.09
CA LEU A 526 -2.90 6.05 0.64
C LEU A 526 -4.06 5.12 1.01
N GLY A 527 -4.71 5.37 2.16
CA GLY A 527 -5.90 4.66 2.56
C GLY A 527 -6.80 5.46 3.50
N HIS A 528 -8.07 5.65 3.11
CA HIS A 528 -9.08 6.23 4.00
C HIS A 528 -9.40 5.25 5.13
N VAL A 529 -9.38 5.68 6.40
CA VAL A 529 -9.54 4.78 7.56
C VAL A 529 -10.91 4.07 7.62
N GLU A 530 -11.93 4.66 7.03
CA GLU A 530 -13.27 4.08 6.90
C GLU A 530 -13.48 3.38 5.55
N GLY A 531 -12.49 3.46 4.64
CA GLY A 531 -12.53 2.78 3.35
C GLY A 531 -12.56 1.26 3.53
N ARG A 532 -13.29 0.60 2.63
CA ARG A 532 -13.38 -0.86 2.58
C ARG A 532 -12.89 -1.34 1.25
N THR A 533 -12.07 -2.40 1.25
CA THR A 533 -11.72 -3.11 0.04
C THR A 533 -12.38 -4.48 0.04
N GLU A 534 -12.47 -5.12 -1.10
CA GLU A 534 -12.86 -6.52 -1.18
C GLU A 534 -12.02 -7.45 -0.33
N LEU A 535 -10.73 -7.13 -0.20
CA LEU A 535 -9.76 -7.95 0.53
C LEU A 535 -10.06 -8.02 2.02
N THR A 536 -10.64 -6.98 2.60
CA THR A 536 -10.90 -6.93 4.03
C THR A 536 -12.39 -6.99 4.39
N GLY A 537 -13.27 -6.55 3.50
CA GLY A 537 -14.71 -6.44 3.76
C GLY A 537 -15.10 -5.52 4.91
N ALA A 538 -14.12 -4.95 5.64
CA ALA A 538 -14.30 -4.10 6.80
C ALA A 538 -13.20 -3.03 6.90
N PRO A 539 -13.45 -1.86 7.51
CA PRO A 539 -12.42 -0.89 7.81
C PRO A 539 -11.46 -1.38 8.91
N PRO A 540 -10.23 -0.89 8.97
CA PRO A 540 -9.61 -0.03 7.96
C PRO A 540 -9.27 -0.80 6.68
N PRO A 541 -8.92 -0.09 5.58
CA PRO A 541 -8.59 -0.72 4.30
C PRO A 541 -7.40 -1.68 4.42
N TRP A 542 -7.15 -2.44 3.39
CA TRP A 542 -6.16 -3.52 3.36
C TRP A 542 -4.81 -3.09 3.95
N HIS A 543 -4.10 -2.21 3.32
CA HIS A 543 -2.80 -1.75 3.75
C HIS A 543 -2.54 -0.39 3.11
N ALA A 544 -1.87 0.51 3.82
CA ALA A 544 -1.46 1.79 3.27
C ALA A 544 -0.27 2.35 4.05
N MET A 545 0.58 3.14 3.40
CA MET A 545 1.67 3.86 4.03
C MET A 545 1.17 5.06 4.83
N ILE A 546 0.18 5.77 4.27
CA ILE A 546 -0.44 6.97 4.85
C ILE A 546 -1.94 6.69 5.01
N TYR A 547 -2.43 6.82 6.24
CA TYR A 547 -3.86 6.77 6.52
C TYR A 547 -4.43 8.16 6.74
N PHE A 548 -5.70 8.34 6.40
CA PHE A 548 -6.38 9.62 6.56
C PHE A 548 -7.88 9.45 6.81
N ASP A 549 -8.50 10.47 7.40
CA ASP A 549 -9.94 10.69 7.47
C ASP A 549 -10.30 12.03 6.80
N SER A 550 -11.52 12.49 6.95
CA SER A 550 -12.00 13.75 6.36
C SER A 550 -11.26 15.00 6.87
N LEU A 551 -10.59 14.95 8.01
CA LEU A 551 -9.91 16.09 8.65
C LEU A 551 -8.42 15.92 8.84
N ARG A 552 -7.93 14.70 8.97
CA ARG A 552 -6.59 14.37 9.45
C ARG A 552 -5.91 13.36 8.54
N SER A 553 -4.59 13.39 8.56
CA SER A 553 -3.73 12.41 7.92
C SER A 553 -2.59 12.02 8.86
N PHE A 554 -2.11 10.78 8.76
CA PHE A 554 -0.94 10.33 9.52
C PHE A 554 -0.17 9.26 8.74
N GLY A 555 1.16 9.31 8.88
CA GLY A 555 2.07 8.29 8.34
C GLY A 555 2.22 7.13 9.32
N THR A 556 2.27 5.92 8.80
CA THR A 556 2.67 4.73 9.55
C THR A 556 4.16 4.78 9.89
N VAL A 557 4.67 3.81 10.67
CA VAL A 557 6.12 3.71 10.91
C VAL A 557 6.87 3.45 9.61
N SER A 558 6.29 2.71 8.66
CA SER A 558 6.84 2.53 7.31
C SER A 558 6.97 3.88 6.57
N TYR A 559 6.00 4.80 6.67
CA TYR A 559 6.11 6.13 6.10
C TYR A 559 7.36 6.87 6.61
N HIS A 560 7.58 6.87 7.91
CA HIS A 560 8.74 7.55 8.50
C HIS A 560 10.07 6.91 8.10
N LEU A 561 10.08 5.58 7.96
CA LEU A 561 11.24 4.87 7.43
C LEU A 561 11.55 5.29 5.97
N TRP A 562 10.56 5.21 5.08
CA TRP A 562 10.73 5.55 3.67
C TRP A 562 11.11 7.02 3.48
N LYS A 563 10.54 7.92 4.29
CA LYS A 563 10.96 9.33 4.35
C LYS A 563 12.43 9.46 4.72
N LEU A 564 12.90 8.72 5.73
CA LEU A 564 14.31 8.72 6.15
C LEU A 564 15.24 8.31 4.98
N PHE A 565 14.89 7.25 4.25
CA PHE A 565 15.65 6.80 3.07
C PHE A 565 15.59 7.82 1.94
N GLY A 566 14.43 8.39 1.64
CA GLY A 566 14.26 9.41 0.61
C GLY A 566 15.06 10.71 0.90
N GLU A 567 15.08 11.15 2.16
CA GLU A 567 15.82 12.35 2.60
C GLU A 567 17.34 12.14 2.64
N ASN A 568 17.79 10.90 2.91
CA ASN A 568 19.21 10.56 3.08
C ASN A 568 19.77 9.69 1.94
N ARG A 569 19.20 9.80 0.75
CA ARG A 569 19.60 9.03 -0.41
C ARG A 569 21.09 9.15 -0.69
N PRO A 570 21.86 8.04 -0.70
CA PRO A 570 23.27 8.08 -1.03
C PRO A 570 23.49 8.39 -2.53
N THR A 571 24.63 8.95 -2.86
CA THR A 571 25.04 9.12 -4.28
C THR A 571 25.89 7.96 -4.78
N ARG A 572 26.55 7.26 -3.86
CA ARG A 572 27.41 6.10 -4.10
C ARG A 572 27.45 5.18 -2.92
N ILE A 573 27.65 3.91 -3.18
CA ILE A 573 28.00 2.91 -2.17
C ILE A 573 29.52 3.00 -1.92
N VAL A 574 29.93 2.81 -0.68
CA VAL A 574 31.32 2.70 -0.25
C VAL A 574 31.56 1.35 0.42
N ASN A 575 32.78 0.83 0.32
CA ASN A 575 33.12 -0.42 0.99
C ASN A 575 33.09 -0.21 2.51
N THR A 576 32.33 -1.03 3.18
CA THR A 576 32.20 -1.00 4.64
C THR A 576 32.48 -2.39 5.20
N GLU A 577 33.39 -2.46 6.15
CA GLU A 577 33.68 -3.66 6.93
C GLU A 577 33.23 -3.46 8.36
N VAL A 578 32.45 -4.40 8.88
CA VAL A 578 32.02 -4.41 10.27
C VAL A 578 32.82 -5.47 11.01
N VAL A 579 33.71 -5.04 11.88
CA VAL A 579 34.47 -5.91 12.78
C VAL A 579 33.73 -6.00 14.10
N ILE A 580 33.11 -7.14 14.35
CA ILE A 580 32.48 -7.42 15.64
C ILE A 580 33.52 -8.19 16.46
N PRO A 581 33.94 -7.66 17.64
CA PRO A 581 34.85 -8.38 18.50
C PRO A 581 34.35 -9.79 18.83
N ALA A 582 35.24 -10.76 18.89
CA ALA A 582 34.90 -12.16 19.12
C ALA A 582 34.12 -12.42 20.43
N HIS A 583 34.09 -11.44 21.33
CA HIS A 583 33.32 -11.47 22.58
C HIS A 583 32.01 -10.68 22.59
N ALA A 584 31.66 -9.98 21.50
CA ALA A 584 30.31 -9.47 21.28
C ALA A 584 29.35 -10.61 20.88
N GLY A 585 29.71 -11.84 21.25
CA GLY A 585 28.88 -13.01 21.11
C GLY A 585 27.57 -12.82 21.85
N PHE A 586 26.53 -13.17 21.19
CA PHE A 586 25.16 -13.24 21.65
C PHE A 586 25.12 -13.93 23.03
N LYS A 587 24.94 -13.15 24.10
CA LYS A 587 24.92 -13.72 25.47
C LYS A 587 23.56 -14.37 25.68
N VAL A 588 23.53 -15.69 25.56
CA VAL A 588 22.38 -16.47 25.96
C VAL A 588 22.41 -16.61 27.49
N ALA A 589 21.41 -16.04 28.16
CA ALA A 589 21.21 -16.18 29.59
C ALA A 589 19.87 -16.86 29.85
N GLY A 590 19.85 -17.81 30.80
CA GLY A 590 18.62 -18.45 31.22
C GLY A 590 18.77 -19.91 31.62
N GLN A 591 17.67 -20.49 32.02
CA GLN A 591 17.53 -21.89 32.41
C GLN A 591 17.83 -22.83 31.23
N ILE A 592 18.19 -24.06 31.55
CA ILE A 592 18.24 -25.17 30.58
C ILE A 592 16.90 -25.91 30.56
N GLY A 593 16.63 -26.67 29.49
CA GLY A 593 15.44 -27.50 29.41
C GLY A 593 15.58 -28.67 28.43
N VAL A 594 14.63 -29.57 28.52
CA VAL A 594 14.45 -30.66 27.57
C VAL A 594 13.00 -30.69 27.07
N GLY A 595 12.80 -31.10 25.83
CA GLY A 595 11.47 -31.11 25.24
C GLY A 595 11.28 -32.05 24.07
N THR A 596 10.05 -32.14 23.61
CA THR A 596 9.67 -32.97 22.47
C THR A 596 8.67 -32.20 21.60
N TRP A 597 8.58 -32.59 20.31
CA TRP A 597 7.59 -32.15 19.38
C TRP A 597 7.08 -33.36 18.58
N ASN A 598 5.81 -33.71 18.74
CA ASN A 598 5.19 -34.91 18.16
C ASN A 598 6.02 -36.21 18.40
N THR A 599 6.66 -36.30 19.55
CA THR A 599 7.64 -37.36 19.86
C THR A 599 7.57 -37.71 21.32
N SER A 600 7.79 -38.98 21.64
CA SER A 600 8.13 -39.48 22.96
C SER A 600 9.65 -39.68 23.04
N ALA A 601 10.27 -39.19 24.10
CA ALA A 601 11.70 -39.22 24.28
C ALA A 601 12.08 -39.31 25.75
N GLU A 602 13.30 -39.76 26.02
CA GLU A 602 13.91 -39.76 27.35
C GLU A 602 15.27 -39.09 27.38
N PHE A 603 15.59 -38.52 28.54
CA PHE A 603 16.78 -37.74 28.79
C PHE A 603 17.45 -38.23 30.06
N LYS A 604 18.79 -38.29 30.05
CA LYS A 604 19.57 -38.84 31.15
C LYS A 604 20.93 -38.15 31.29
N ASP A 605 21.56 -38.30 32.47
CA ASP A 605 22.91 -37.82 32.75
C ASP A 605 23.10 -36.34 32.40
N ILE A 606 22.16 -35.50 32.83
CA ILE A 606 22.18 -34.06 32.55
C ILE A 606 23.19 -33.38 33.48
N ARG A 607 24.12 -32.61 32.89
CA ARG A 607 25.12 -31.84 33.60
C ARG A 607 25.30 -30.46 32.99
N VAL A 608 25.31 -29.46 33.86
CA VAL A 608 25.58 -28.05 33.50
C VAL A 608 26.80 -27.57 34.25
N GLU A 609 27.82 -27.13 33.53
CA GLU A 609 29.08 -26.67 34.09
C GLU A 609 29.46 -25.29 33.60
N LYS A 610 30.03 -24.46 34.49
CA LYS A 610 30.63 -23.19 34.15
C LYS A 610 31.98 -23.05 34.79
N ASN A 611 33.02 -22.81 34.01
CA ASN A 611 34.39 -22.63 34.47
C ASN A 611 34.88 -23.77 35.40
N GLY A 612 34.50 -25.03 35.09
CA GLY A 612 34.84 -26.23 35.91
C GLY A 612 33.96 -26.42 37.16
N GLN A 613 33.03 -25.50 37.44
CA GLN A 613 32.09 -25.65 38.55
C GLN A 613 30.77 -26.25 38.01
N THR A 614 30.27 -27.31 38.68
CA THR A 614 28.96 -27.89 38.36
C THR A 614 27.86 -26.99 38.91
N LEU A 615 27.01 -26.45 38.03
CA LEU A 615 25.84 -25.67 38.38
C LEU A 615 24.61 -26.54 38.61
N TYR A 616 24.52 -27.66 37.87
CA TYR A 616 23.45 -28.65 38.00
C TYR A 616 23.93 -30.02 37.51
N GLN A 617 23.48 -31.09 38.17
CA GLN A 617 23.71 -32.46 37.73
C GLN A 617 22.54 -33.34 38.16
N SER A 618 22.10 -34.24 37.29
CA SER A 618 21.11 -35.28 37.62
C SER A 618 21.28 -36.51 36.72
N ASP A 619 21.30 -37.68 37.34
CA ASP A 619 21.13 -38.96 36.67
C ASP A 619 19.72 -39.53 36.85
N PHE A 620 18.85 -38.72 37.47
CA PHE A 620 17.47 -39.03 37.82
C PHE A 620 17.25 -40.23 38.75
N SER A 621 18.26 -40.72 39.41
CA SER A 621 18.14 -41.81 40.43
C SER A 621 17.31 -41.35 41.63
N SER A 622 17.35 -40.07 41.98
CA SER A 622 16.59 -39.44 43.07
C SER A 622 15.30 -38.78 42.63
N GLY A 623 14.88 -38.96 41.38
CA GLY A 623 13.68 -38.33 40.84
C GLY A 623 13.96 -37.09 39.98
N ALA A 624 12.93 -36.29 39.69
CA ALA A 624 13.01 -35.10 38.83
C ALA A 624 12.48 -33.84 39.54
N GLU A 625 12.79 -33.70 40.83
CA GLU A 625 12.37 -32.53 41.60
C GLU A 625 13.02 -31.25 41.05
N GLY A 626 12.28 -30.13 41.12
CA GLY A 626 12.72 -28.83 40.60
C GLY A 626 12.51 -28.62 39.12
N TRP A 627 12.20 -29.64 38.30
CA TRP A 627 11.87 -29.49 36.90
C TRP A 627 10.49 -28.90 36.72
N GLN A 628 10.42 -27.69 36.20
CA GLN A 628 9.19 -26.93 35.98
C GLN A 628 8.80 -26.91 34.48
N GLY A 629 7.56 -26.65 34.17
CA GLY A 629 7.14 -26.51 32.79
C GLY A 629 5.81 -25.77 32.65
N ALA A 630 5.60 -25.08 31.54
CA ALA A 630 4.37 -24.40 31.25
C ALA A 630 3.20 -25.39 31.24
N GLN A 631 2.22 -25.18 32.12
CA GLN A 631 0.93 -25.87 32.08
C GLN A 631 0.10 -25.28 30.93
N ARG A 632 0.32 -25.78 29.70
CA ARG A 632 -0.65 -25.59 28.62
C ARG A 632 -1.55 -26.83 28.51
N ARG A 633 -2.83 -26.66 28.17
CA ARG A 633 -3.73 -27.78 27.83
C ARG A 633 -3.03 -28.71 26.84
N GLY A 634 -2.80 -29.97 27.22
CA GLY A 634 -2.03 -30.95 26.45
C GLY A 634 -0.60 -31.17 26.97
N GLY A 635 -0.22 -30.68 28.15
CA GLY A 635 1.09 -30.91 28.78
C GLY A 635 1.45 -32.38 28.75
N GLY A 636 2.71 -32.68 28.31
CA GLY A 636 3.23 -34.04 28.17
C GLY A 636 3.22 -34.82 29.49
N GLN A 637 3.24 -36.12 29.36
CA GLN A 637 3.32 -37.03 30.51
C GLN A 637 4.82 -37.27 30.85
N TRP A 638 5.29 -36.55 31.90
CA TRP A 638 6.65 -36.65 32.35
C TRP A 638 6.75 -37.59 33.57
N SER A 639 7.70 -38.48 33.56
CA SER A 639 8.00 -39.42 34.66
C SER A 639 9.47 -39.84 34.64
N VAL A 640 9.97 -40.29 35.74
CA VAL A 640 11.29 -40.94 35.80
C VAL A 640 11.08 -42.45 35.63
N VAL A 641 11.75 -43.02 34.64
CA VAL A 641 11.68 -44.45 34.32
C VAL A 641 13.11 -44.99 34.13
N ASN A 642 13.52 -45.94 34.95
CA ASN A 642 14.84 -46.54 34.88
C ASN A 642 16.00 -45.54 34.89
N GLY A 643 15.91 -44.51 35.74
CA GLY A 643 16.93 -43.46 35.83
C GLY A 643 16.98 -42.53 34.63
N ALA A 644 15.90 -42.41 33.86
CA ALA A 644 15.78 -41.44 32.76
C ALA A 644 14.52 -40.60 32.91
N PHE A 645 14.57 -39.32 32.62
CA PHE A 645 13.45 -38.40 32.60
C PHE A 645 12.73 -38.52 31.26
N ARG A 646 11.56 -39.13 31.27
CA ARG A 646 10.82 -39.53 30.07
C ARG A 646 9.58 -38.66 29.86
N GLN A 647 9.43 -38.17 28.64
CA GLN A 647 8.14 -37.70 28.09
C GLN A 647 7.48 -38.87 27.35
N GLY A 648 6.40 -39.42 27.91
CA GLY A 648 5.81 -40.68 27.49
C GLY A 648 4.75 -40.63 26.40
N ARG A 649 4.35 -39.41 25.88
CA ARG A 649 3.36 -39.24 24.84
C ARG A 649 3.97 -38.59 23.60
N ASN A 650 3.50 -38.96 22.42
CA ASN A 650 3.80 -38.23 21.21
C ASN A 650 3.10 -36.87 21.25
N GLY A 651 3.82 -35.79 21.57
CA GLY A 651 3.28 -34.47 21.73
C GLY A 651 4.33 -33.39 21.92
N ARG A 652 3.87 -32.14 22.03
CA ARG A 652 4.72 -30.99 22.38
C ARG A 652 4.74 -30.79 23.87
N ALA A 653 5.89 -30.94 24.47
CA ALA A 653 6.07 -30.73 25.89
C ALA A 653 7.52 -30.33 26.22
N SER A 654 7.70 -29.47 27.21
CA SER A 654 9.03 -29.03 27.68
C SER A 654 9.06 -28.95 29.20
N ARG A 655 10.26 -29.16 29.77
CA ARG A 655 10.56 -28.97 31.20
C ARG A 655 11.89 -28.22 31.32
N PHE A 656 11.98 -27.36 32.30
CA PHE A 656 13.09 -26.45 32.55
C PHE A 656 13.61 -26.58 33.95
N ILE A 657 14.93 -26.33 34.14
CA ILE A 657 15.57 -26.28 35.44
C ILE A 657 16.72 -25.27 35.41
N GLY A 658 17.10 -24.80 36.58
CA GLY A 658 18.24 -23.90 36.78
C GLY A 658 17.80 -22.46 37.02
N ASP A 659 18.73 -21.53 36.88
CA ASP A 659 18.54 -20.12 37.16
C ASP A 659 18.53 -19.29 35.87
N GLU A 660 17.67 -18.29 35.79
CA GLU A 660 17.54 -17.38 34.64
C GLU A 660 18.80 -16.51 34.42
N SER A 661 19.67 -16.42 35.40
CA SER A 661 20.97 -15.72 35.32
C SER A 661 22.11 -16.55 34.73
N TRP A 662 21.91 -17.84 34.48
CA TRP A 662 22.98 -18.68 33.96
C TRP A 662 23.45 -18.25 32.59
N THR A 663 24.75 -18.00 32.47
CA THR A 663 25.42 -17.63 31.22
C THR A 663 26.72 -18.43 31.06
N ASP A 664 27.19 -18.57 29.83
CA ASP A 664 28.52 -19.11 29.51
C ASP A 664 28.77 -20.49 30.12
N TYR A 665 27.79 -21.40 30.00
CA TYR A 665 27.85 -22.74 30.53
C TYR A 665 27.95 -23.80 29.43
N THR A 666 28.44 -24.99 29.82
CA THR A 666 28.37 -26.21 29.01
C THR A 666 27.25 -27.09 29.51
N LEU A 667 26.32 -27.47 28.63
CA LEU A 667 25.26 -28.43 28.88
C LEU A 667 25.61 -29.76 28.23
N THR A 668 25.72 -30.82 29.04
CA THR A 668 25.94 -32.21 28.58
C THR A 668 24.75 -33.06 29.01
N LEU A 669 24.27 -33.92 28.12
CA LEU A 669 23.19 -34.85 28.42
C LEU A 669 23.17 -36.03 27.44
N LYS A 670 22.46 -37.08 27.78
CA LYS A 670 22.06 -38.16 26.87
C LYS A 670 20.57 -38.03 26.56
N ALA A 671 20.18 -38.19 25.29
CA ALA A 671 18.79 -38.18 24.85
C ALA A 671 18.52 -39.34 23.89
N ARG A 672 17.31 -39.91 23.97
CA ARG A 672 16.88 -40.98 23.08
C ARG A 672 15.42 -40.77 22.67
N LYS A 673 15.17 -40.88 21.40
CA LYS A 673 13.81 -40.94 20.84
C LYS A 673 13.22 -42.32 21.12
N LEU A 674 11.95 -42.39 21.53
CA LEU A 674 11.23 -43.62 21.78
C LEU A 674 10.18 -43.91 20.70
N SER A 675 9.47 -42.87 20.24
CA SER A 675 8.46 -42.97 19.17
C SER A 675 8.09 -41.59 18.69
N GLY A 676 7.36 -41.50 17.56
CA GLY A 676 6.83 -40.24 17.02
C GLY A 676 7.53 -39.81 15.74
N ASN A 677 6.98 -38.73 15.12
CA ASN A 677 7.35 -38.32 13.77
C ASN A 677 8.51 -37.31 13.73
N GLU A 678 8.93 -36.78 14.89
CA GLU A 678 10.08 -35.86 15.00
C GLU A 678 11.13 -36.35 15.99
N GLY A 679 12.13 -35.57 16.27
CA GLY A 679 13.12 -35.89 17.27
C GLY A 679 12.83 -35.22 18.62
N PHE A 680 13.84 -34.60 19.24
CA PHE A 680 13.70 -33.97 20.55
C PHE A 680 14.36 -32.59 20.57
N LEU A 681 14.07 -31.82 21.63
CA LEU A 681 14.55 -30.47 21.83
C LEU A 681 15.51 -30.41 23.03
N ILE A 682 16.68 -29.82 22.83
CA ILE A 682 17.58 -29.41 23.88
C ILE A 682 17.46 -27.90 24.03
N ILE A 683 17.00 -27.45 25.18
CA ILE A 683 16.61 -26.05 25.39
C ILE A 683 17.65 -25.36 26.25
N PHE A 684 17.97 -24.11 25.91
CA PHE A 684 18.91 -23.26 26.64
C PHE A 684 18.49 -21.81 26.60
N GLY A 685 18.92 -21.00 27.56
CA GLY A 685 18.58 -19.60 27.66
C GLY A 685 17.06 -19.35 27.83
N HIS A 686 16.36 -20.25 28.55
CA HIS A 686 14.94 -20.02 28.82
C HIS A 686 14.76 -18.95 29.90
N ARG A 687 14.07 -17.85 29.52
CA ARG A 687 13.79 -16.73 30.39
C ARG A 687 12.52 -15.98 29.92
N ASN A 688 11.57 -15.76 30.82
CA ASN A 688 10.34 -15.00 30.52
C ASN A 688 9.56 -15.47 29.27
N GLY A 689 9.63 -16.77 28.95
CA GLY A 689 8.98 -17.36 27.76
C GLY A 689 9.79 -17.27 26.47
N ASP A 690 10.94 -16.62 26.50
CA ASP A 690 11.93 -16.63 25.43
C ASP A 690 12.92 -17.76 25.64
N GLN A 691 13.36 -18.41 24.57
CA GLN A 691 14.29 -19.54 24.68
C GLN A 691 14.95 -19.86 23.34
N TYR A 692 16.09 -20.52 23.44
CA TYR A 692 16.69 -21.22 22.33
C TYR A 692 16.51 -22.73 22.51
N TRP A 693 16.37 -23.43 21.40
CA TRP A 693 16.50 -24.88 21.43
C TRP A 693 17.26 -25.41 20.22
N TRP A 694 17.97 -26.44 20.44
CA TRP A 694 18.48 -27.29 19.39
C TRP A 694 17.38 -28.29 19.04
N ASN A 695 16.74 -28.10 17.87
CA ASN A 695 15.75 -29.02 17.34
C ASN A 695 16.49 -30.12 16.58
N LEU A 696 16.58 -31.29 17.17
CA LEU A 696 17.20 -32.45 16.59
C LEU A 696 16.12 -33.38 16.01
N GLY A 697 16.12 -33.57 14.67
CA GLY A 697 15.09 -34.33 13.96
C GLY A 697 13.77 -33.60 13.86
N GLY A 698 13.79 -32.29 13.65
CA GLY A 698 12.60 -31.51 13.32
C GLY A 698 12.11 -31.72 11.88
N TRP A 699 10.98 -31.04 11.53
CA TRP A 699 10.38 -31.09 10.20
C TRP A 699 10.11 -32.51 9.70
N GLY A 700 9.41 -33.31 10.52
CA GLY A 700 9.12 -34.69 10.18
C GLY A 700 10.35 -35.60 10.23
N ASN A 701 11.28 -35.34 11.13
CA ASN A 701 12.55 -36.06 11.32
C ASN A 701 13.49 -35.98 10.10
N SER A 702 13.60 -34.80 9.50
CA SER A 702 14.41 -34.61 8.28
C SER A 702 15.56 -33.61 8.43
N GLN A 703 15.54 -32.79 9.49
CA GLN A 703 16.51 -31.70 9.67
C GLN A 703 16.86 -31.47 11.14
N HIS A 704 18.02 -30.84 11.35
CA HIS A 704 18.48 -30.32 12.64
C HIS A 704 18.66 -28.81 12.53
N ALA A 705 18.22 -28.04 13.52
CA ALA A 705 18.42 -26.59 13.55
C ALA A 705 18.48 -26.06 14.98
N VAL A 706 19.19 -24.98 15.17
CA VAL A 706 19.01 -24.13 16.35
C VAL A 706 17.90 -23.12 16.02
N GLU A 707 16.88 -23.03 16.86
CA GLU A 707 15.80 -22.09 16.71
C GLU A 707 15.70 -21.17 17.93
N HIS A 708 15.40 -19.90 17.69
CA HIS A 708 15.04 -18.94 18.73
C HIS A 708 13.51 -18.81 18.78
N SER A 709 12.95 -18.99 19.95
CA SER A 709 11.50 -18.86 20.18
C SER A 709 11.23 -17.70 21.12
N VAL A 710 10.52 -16.69 20.64
CA VAL A 710 10.09 -15.50 21.38
C VAL A 710 8.58 -15.50 21.44
N GLN A 711 8.00 -15.60 22.64
CA GLN A 711 6.54 -15.60 22.86
C GLN A 711 5.77 -16.55 21.93
N GLY A 712 6.38 -17.66 21.52
CA GLY A 712 5.78 -18.67 20.66
C GLY A 712 6.10 -18.54 19.18
N SER A 713 6.61 -17.40 18.73
CA SER A 713 7.17 -17.21 17.37
C SER A 713 8.56 -17.84 17.28
N ARG A 714 8.87 -18.51 16.16
CA ARG A 714 10.12 -19.27 16.01
C ARG A 714 10.88 -18.85 14.77
N THR A 715 12.18 -18.70 14.90
CA THR A 715 13.08 -18.38 13.80
C THR A 715 14.33 -19.27 13.90
N ALA A 716 14.74 -19.89 12.81
CA ALA A 716 15.98 -20.65 12.78
C ALA A 716 17.19 -19.70 12.92
N VAL A 717 18.15 -20.09 13.76
CA VAL A 717 19.44 -19.41 13.92
C VAL A 717 20.45 -20.11 13.00
N GLY A 718 20.68 -19.52 11.84
CA GLY A 718 21.47 -20.15 10.78
C GLY A 718 20.66 -21.12 9.90
N SER A 719 21.35 -21.80 8.98
CA SER A 719 20.69 -22.73 8.05
C SER A 719 20.47 -24.10 8.69
N PRO A 720 19.26 -24.68 8.57
CA PRO A 720 19.01 -26.06 9.00
C PRO A 720 19.91 -27.05 8.26
N VAL A 721 20.33 -28.11 8.94
CA VAL A 721 21.16 -29.18 8.39
C VAL A 721 20.30 -30.44 8.23
N ARG A 722 20.41 -31.12 7.10
CA ARG A 722 19.71 -32.41 6.89
C ARG A 722 20.20 -33.46 7.86
N GLY A 723 19.28 -34.19 8.47
CA GLY A 723 19.58 -35.26 9.38
C GLY A 723 18.35 -35.86 10.06
N THR A 724 18.46 -37.10 10.51
CA THR A 724 17.40 -37.86 11.19
C THR A 724 17.83 -38.29 12.56
N ILE A 725 16.88 -38.53 13.47
CA ILE A 725 17.09 -39.17 14.77
C ILE A 725 16.38 -40.52 14.74
N GLU A 726 17.15 -41.58 14.90
CA GLU A 726 16.61 -42.93 14.99
C GLU A 726 16.04 -43.22 16.40
N THR A 727 15.11 -44.19 16.45
CA THR A 727 14.46 -44.64 17.70
C THR A 727 15.35 -45.65 18.46
#